data_c408e0ceb6d79bf45f8c73bfa964ad95
#
_entry.id   c408e0ceb6d79bf45f8c73bfa964ad95
#
_cell.length_a   1.000
_cell.length_b   1.000
_cell.length_c   1.000
_cell.angle_alpha   90.00
_cell.angle_beta   90.00
_cell.angle_gamma   90.00
#
_symmetry.space_group_name_H-M   'P 1'
#
loop_
_entity.id
_entity.type
_entity.pdbx_description
1 polymer ?
#
loop_
_entity_poly.entity_id
_entity_poly.type
_entity_poly.pdbx_seq_one_letter_code
_entity_poly.pdbx_strand_id
1 'polypeptide(L)'
;MLQNLTRAMNPRVFLTSAFIILAFVLLSGVFPQAISNSFKTLHSLIINNVGWFYALAVGLYLIFVLFLAMSKYGDIKLGLDHSEPEFSYISWFAMLFSAGMGIGLMFFGVAEPVMHFSSPPSGTEQSIEAIKEAMNITFFHYGIHAWSIYAIVALILAYFSFRHSLPLTIRSSLYPIIGDRIYGKIGDAVDIFAIISTMFGVATSLGFGVKQINTGLNYLFGIPNTTTMNIVIIGFITLIATFSVVLGLDKGIKKLSMLNMILAVTLLTFVFILGDTSFLIQAFIQNTGNYINSIVETTFNLYAHEDSSWISSWSLFYWAWWIAWSPFVGMFIARISKGRTIREFVFSVLFVPVGFTFLWLTFFGDSAIALIVKDNLVTLQSSILDDSTIVLFKFLEQFPLSGLTSFISILLVVTFFVTSSDSGSLVIDMIASGGKKEPPTWQRVFWAVLEGAVASTLLLIGGLKAIQVASISTALPFSIIIFIGIYGLFKALRVDKQKQDSLQNLYLHSEQPKISWQKRLKNIISYPSKSKAVEFFDKNLKQSLESVKDEFIKQSIEADLKVERNSIKLNIHKSDEMDFIYEVRLREYKTPTISAIESDDDIYFKAEVFLKDGSQNYDIFNFSKDEIISDILAQYQRYTHFLEKIQ
;
A
#
# COMPACT_ATOMS: atom_id res chain seq x y z
N MET A 1 30.46 -15.58 -9.15
CA MET A 1 29.52 -14.60 -9.69
C MET A 1 28.07 -15.13 -9.68
N LEU A 2 27.78 -16.29 -10.26
CA LEU A 2 26.44 -16.91 -10.25
C LEU A 2 25.88 -17.20 -8.84
N GLN A 3 26.69 -17.69 -7.90
CA GLN A 3 26.26 -17.91 -6.50
C GLN A 3 25.89 -16.63 -5.74
N ASN A 4 26.50 -15.49 -6.06
CA ASN A 4 26.15 -14.21 -5.46
C ASN A 4 24.86 -13.63 -6.07
N LEU A 5 24.59 -13.90 -7.35
CA LEU A 5 23.34 -13.53 -8.04
C LEU A 5 22.15 -14.30 -7.46
N THR A 6 22.30 -15.61 -7.22
CA THR A 6 21.24 -16.44 -6.63
C THR A 6 20.95 -16.15 -5.16
N ARG A 7 21.92 -15.58 -4.42
CA ARG A 7 21.70 -15.10 -3.05
C ARG A 7 20.88 -13.80 -2.98
N ALA A 8 20.89 -13.01 -4.05
CA ALA A 8 20.25 -11.69 -4.07
C ALA A 8 18.80 -11.72 -4.57
N MET A 9 18.36 -12.70 -5.32
CA MET A 9 17.03 -12.84 -5.91
C MET A 9 16.38 -14.18 -5.55
N ASN A 10 15.05 -14.30 -5.78
CA ASN A 10 14.38 -15.60 -5.92
C ASN A 10 14.45 -16.01 -7.41
N PRO A 11 15.34 -16.93 -7.80
CA PRO A 11 15.58 -17.22 -9.22
C PRO A 11 14.33 -17.68 -9.97
N ARG A 12 13.45 -18.44 -9.30
CA ARG A 12 12.23 -18.94 -9.94
C ARG A 12 11.26 -17.79 -10.24
N VAL A 13 11.03 -16.92 -9.29
CA VAL A 13 10.14 -15.77 -9.46
C VAL A 13 10.70 -14.81 -10.51
N PHE A 14 11.98 -14.41 -10.36
CA PHE A 14 12.61 -13.47 -11.29
C PHE A 14 12.63 -14.00 -12.72
N LEU A 15 13.19 -15.20 -12.95
CA LEU A 15 13.36 -15.75 -14.30
C LEU A 15 12.01 -16.03 -14.98
N THR A 16 11.03 -16.56 -14.25
CA THR A 16 9.72 -16.87 -14.83
C THR A 16 8.97 -15.58 -15.18
N SER A 17 8.95 -14.57 -14.30
CA SER A 17 8.30 -13.30 -14.58
C SER A 17 8.99 -12.58 -15.75
N ALA A 18 10.32 -12.50 -15.73
CA ALA A 18 11.08 -11.90 -16.82
C ALA A 18 10.84 -12.61 -18.15
N PHE A 19 10.83 -13.95 -18.16
CA PHE A 19 10.56 -14.72 -19.36
C PHE A 19 9.15 -14.46 -19.93
N ILE A 20 8.12 -14.47 -19.07
CA ILE A 20 6.73 -14.24 -19.51
C ILE A 20 6.60 -12.84 -20.12
N ILE A 21 7.15 -11.80 -19.45
CA ILE A 21 7.04 -10.42 -19.91
C ILE A 21 7.89 -10.19 -21.18
N LEU A 22 9.11 -10.72 -21.25
CA LEU A 22 9.95 -10.64 -22.46
C LEU A 22 9.32 -11.37 -23.63
N ALA A 23 8.76 -12.58 -23.40
CA ALA A 23 8.04 -13.33 -24.42
C ALA A 23 6.84 -12.52 -24.94
N PHE A 24 6.08 -11.86 -24.06
CA PHE A 24 5.00 -10.97 -24.46
C PHE A 24 5.50 -9.83 -25.36
N VAL A 25 6.57 -9.12 -24.96
CA VAL A 25 7.15 -8.00 -25.73
C VAL A 25 7.63 -8.49 -27.11
N LEU A 26 8.37 -9.61 -27.16
CA LEU A 26 8.92 -10.17 -28.40
C LEU A 26 7.81 -10.67 -29.33
N LEU A 27 6.86 -11.45 -28.80
CA LEU A 27 5.74 -11.97 -29.61
C LEU A 27 4.85 -10.84 -30.14
N SER A 28 4.64 -9.80 -29.35
CA SER A 28 3.89 -8.60 -29.79
C SER A 28 4.62 -7.83 -30.89
N GLY A 29 5.95 -7.77 -30.83
CA GLY A 29 6.77 -7.16 -31.89
C GLY A 29 6.76 -7.95 -33.19
N VAL A 30 6.77 -9.30 -33.11
CA VAL A 30 6.81 -10.17 -34.29
C VAL A 30 5.41 -10.41 -34.87
N PHE A 31 4.39 -10.55 -34.00
CA PHE A 31 3.01 -10.90 -34.39
C PHE A 31 1.98 -9.90 -33.86
N PRO A 32 2.10 -8.57 -34.15
CA PRO A 32 1.28 -7.54 -33.50
C PRO A 32 -0.22 -7.77 -33.71
N GLN A 33 -0.65 -8.16 -34.91
CA GLN A 33 -2.05 -8.36 -35.22
C GLN A 33 -2.66 -9.58 -34.50
N ALA A 34 -1.90 -10.67 -34.39
CA ALA A 34 -2.36 -11.87 -33.67
C ALA A 34 -2.52 -11.59 -32.18
N ILE A 35 -1.57 -10.89 -31.56
CA ILE A 35 -1.63 -10.51 -30.15
C ILE A 35 -2.79 -9.52 -29.92
N SER A 36 -2.96 -8.51 -30.78
CA SER A 36 -4.09 -7.57 -30.69
C SER A 36 -5.44 -8.29 -30.74
N ASN A 37 -5.60 -9.24 -31.67
CA ASN A 37 -6.83 -10.03 -31.79
C ASN A 37 -7.04 -10.95 -30.55
N SER A 38 -5.97 -11.56 -30.04
CA SER A 38 -6.04 -12.37 -28.83
C SER A 38 -6.46 -11.53 -27.61
N PHE A 39 -5.95 -10.29 -27.48
CA PHE A 39 -6.38 -9.36 -26.43
C PHE A 39 -7.85 -8.97 -26.56
N LYS A 40 -8.34 -8.67 -27.75
CA LYS A 40 -9.76 -8.37 -27.97
C LYS A 40 -10.66 -9.55 -27.55
N THR A 41 -10.29 -10.76 -27.95
CA THR A 41 -11.01 -11.98 -27.57
C THR A 41 -11.00 -12.19 -26.06
N LEU A 42 -9.82 -12.08 -25.43
CA LEU A 42 -9.67 -12.21 -23.98
C LEU A 42 -10.50 -11.15 -23.22
N HIS A 43 -10.46 -9.89 -23.68
CA HIS A 43 -11.27 -8.82 -23.11
C HIS A 43 -12.76 -9.15 -23.15
N SER A 44 -13.28 -9.54 -24.33
CA SER A 44 -14.70 -9.92 -24.47
C SER A 44 -15.07 -11.09 -23.57
N LEU A 45 -14.22 -12.11 -23.48
CA LEU A 45 -14.45 -13.25 -22.60
C LEU A 45 -14.50 -12.84 -21.12
N ILE A 46 -13.59 -11.98 -20.67
CA ILE A 46 -13.56 -11.50 -19.29
C ILE A 46 -14.78 -10.63 -19.00
N ILE A 47 -15.05 -9.62 -19.81
CA ILE A 47 -16.13 -8.66 -19.59
C ILE A 47 -17.48 -9.38 -19.59
N ASN A 48 -17.75 -10.21 -20.60
CA ASN A 48 -19.06 -10.83 -20.77
C ASN A 48 -19.34 -11.93 -19.73
N ASN A 49 -18.32 -12.62 -19.22
CA ASN A 49 -18.54 -13.73 -18.30
C ASN A 49 -18.25 -13.41 -16.84
N VAL A 50 -17.25 -12.56 -16.58
CA VAL A 50 -16.74 -12.30 -15.20
C VAL A 50 -16.58 -10.81 -14.88
N GLY A 51 -17.05 -9.90 -15.74
CA GLY A 51 -16.96 -8.45 -15.49
C GLY A 51 -17.63 -8.05 -14.16
N TRP A 52 -18.78 -8.65 -13.84
CA TRP A 52 -19.49 -8.46 -12.58
C TRP A 52 -18.59 -8.72 -11.33
N PHE A 53 -17.60 -9.61 -11.47
CA PHE A 53 -16.71 -9.97 -10.37
C PHE A 53 -15.86 -8.78 -9.90
N TYR A 54 -15.43 -7.88 -10.78
CA TYR A 54 -14.66 -6.70 -10.40
C TYR A 54 -15.45 -5.75 -9.51
N ALA A 55 -16.70 -5.46 -9.87
CA ALA A 55 -17.57 -4.60 -9.07
C ALA A 55 -17.86 -5.21 -7.70
N LEU A 56 -18.22 -6.50 -7.69
CA LEU A 56 -18.44 -7.24 -6.44
C LEU A 56 -17.17 -7.26 -5.58
N ALA A 57 -16.01 -7.51 -6.19
CA ALA A 57 -14.73 -7.60 -5.49
C ALA A 57 -14.40 -6.28 -4.78
N VAL A 58 -14.51 -5.16 -5.49
CA VAL A 58 -14.18 -3.84 -4.93
C VAL A 58 -15.16 -3.45 -3.83
N GLY A 59 -16.44 -3.71 -3.99
CA GLY A 59 -17.45 -3.52 -2.94
C GLY A 59 -17.12 -4.35 -1.69
N LEU A 60 -16.75 -5.61 -1.85
CA LEU A 60 -16.36 -6.47 -0.73
C LEU A 60 -15.04 -6.04 -0.07
N TYR A 61 -14.06 -5.53 -0.83
CA TYR A 61 -12.84 -4.98 -0.25
C TYR A 61 -13.16 -3.78 0.65
N LEU A 62 -14.00 -2.85 0.18
CA LEU A 62 -14.43 -1.70 0.97
C LEU A 62 -15.15 -2.14 2.25
N ILE A 63 -16.13 -3.03 2.14
CA ILE A 63 -16.88 -3.55 3.30
C ILE A 63 -15.92 -4.20 4.29
N PHE A 64 -14.97 -4.99 3.81
CA PHE A 64 -14.04 -5.72 4.68
C PHE A 64 -13.08 -4.78 5.42
N VAL A 65 -12.48 -3.79 4.76
CA VAL A 65 -11.57 -2.86 5.44
C VAL A 65 -12.31 -1.99 6.46
N LEU A 66 -13.54 -1.55 6.15
CA LEU A 66 -14.40 -0.83 7.10
C LEU A 66 -14.79 -1.72 8.29
N PHE A 67 -15.17 -2.97 8.03
CA PHE A 67 -15.42 -3.95 9.09
C PHE A 67 -14.21 -4.10 10.02
N LEU A 68 -12.99 -4.23 9.48
CA LEU A 68 -11.80 -4.32 10.31
C LEU A 68 -11.59 -3.07 11.17
N ALA A 69 -11.74 -1.89 10.59
CA ALA A 69 -11.55 -0.62 11.30
C ALA A 69 -12.58 -0.39 12.41
N MET A 70 -13.84 -0.78 12.19
CA MET A 70 -14.95 -0.56 13.13
C MET A 70 -15.09 -1.67 14.17
N SER A 71 -14.42 -2.81 13.97
CA SER A 71 -14.49 -3.97 14.87
C SER A 71 -13.36 -3.94 15.91
N LYS A 72 -13.36 -4.97 16.76
CA LYS A 72 -12.31 -5.24 17.75
C LYS A 72 -10.92 -5.51 17.14
N TYR A 73 -10.85 -5.78 15.86
CA TYR A 73 -9.58 -5.95 15.13
C TYR A 73 -8.89 -4.62 14.83
N GLY A 74 -9.63 -3.52 14.84
CA GLY A 74 -9.12 -2.18 14.59
C GLY A 74 -8.01 -1.72 15.53
N ASP A 75 -7.95 -2.27 16.74
CA ASP A 75 -6.96 -1.89 17.74
C ASP A 75 -5.64 -2.66 17.61
N ILE A 76 -5.58 -3.68 16.75
CA ILE A 76 -4.36 -4.45 16.47
C ILE A 76 -3.37 -3.56 15.71
N LYS A 77 -2.10 -3.55 16.13
CA LYS A 77 -1.03 -2.78 15.48
C LYS A 77 -0.46 -3.52 14.27
N LEU A 78 -0.11 -2.76 13.25
CA LEU A 78 0.69 -3.20 12.12
C LEU A 78 2.17 -3.26 12.52
N GLY A 79 2.49 -4.23 13.34
CA GLY A 79 3.76 -4.45 14.00
C GLY A 79 3.55 -5.13 15.33
N LEU A 80 4.62 -5.29 16.11
CA LEU A 80 4.54 -5.81 17.47
C LEU A 80 3.79 -4.81 18.38
N ASP A 81 3.19 -5.28 19.46
CA ASP A 81 2.34 -4.45 20.32
C ASP A 81 3.06 -3.21 20.90
N HIS A 82 4.38 -3.32 21.09
CA HIS A 82 5.24 -2.21 21.54
C HIS A 82 5.77 -1.34 20.39
N SER A 83 5.46 -1.65 19.13
CA SER A 83 5.92 -0.85 17.99
C SER A 83 5.29 0.54 18.02
N GLU A 84 6.11 1.55 17.77
CA GLU A 84 5.68 2.93 17.58
C GLU A 84 5.72 3.30 16.10
N PRO A 85 4.85 4.22 15.66
CA PRO A 85 4.88 4.72 14.29
C PRO A 85 6.23 5.38 13.97
N GLU A 86 6.80 5.01 12.83
CA GLU A 86 8.08 5.56 12.36
C GLU A 86 7.96 7.03 11.92
N PHE A 87 6.77 7.45 11.47
CA PHE A 87 6.49 8.78 10.96
C PHE A 87 5.44 9.50 11.80
N SER A 88 5.58 10.80 11.99
CA SER A 88 4.53 11.65 12.56
C SER A 88 3.26 11.63 11.68
N TYR A 89 2.11 12.00 12.22
CA TYR A 89 0.86 12.08 11.42
C TYR A 89 1.01 12.99 10.20
N ILE A 90 1.61 14.17 10.35
CA ILE A 90 1.80 15.12 9.25
C ILE A 90 2.66 14.51 8.14
N SER A 91 3.79 13.90 8.48
CA SER A 91 4.65 13.26 7.49
C SER A 91 3.98 12.07 6.82
N TRP A 92 3.25 11.27 7.58
CA TRP A 92 2.53 10.11 7.07
C TRP A 92 1.40 10.52 6.12
N PHE A 93 0.59 11.54 6.48
CA PHE A 93 -0.46 12.06 5.62
C PHE A 93 0.08 12.69 4.33
N ALA A 94 1.21 13.40 4.41
CA ALA A 94 1.88 13.93 3.22
C ALA A 94 2.35 12.81 2.28
N MET A 95 2.84 11.68 2.82
CA MET A 95 3.22 10.52 2.01
C MET A 95 2.00 9.80 1.43
N LEU A 96 0.90 9.65 2.18
CA LEU A 96 -0.36 9.10 1.66
C LEU A 96 -0.94 9.99 0.55
N PHE A 97 -0.91 11.30 0.74
CA PHE A 97 -1.29 12.27 -0.28
C PHE A 97 -0.46 12.11 -1.56
N SER A 98 0.87 12.02 -1.42
CA SER A 98 1.76 11.82 -2.57
C SER A 98 1.49 10.51 -3.32
N ALA A 99 1.02 9.47 -2.63
CA ALA A 99 0.61 8.21 -3.26
C ALA A 99 -0.69 8.34 -4.06
N GLY A 100 -1.56 9.29 -3.70
CA GLY A 100 -2.82 9.55 -4.40
C GLY A 100 -2.69 10.37 -5.67
N MET A 101 -1.57 11.07 -5.82
CA MET A 101 -1.31 11.89 -6.99
C MET A 101 -0.63 11.09 -8.08
N GLY A 102 -1.19 11.09 -9.26
CA GLY A 102 -0.64 10.33 -10.36
C GLY A 102 -1.15 10.77 -11.73
N ILE A 103 -0.66 10.09 -12.75
CA ILE A 103 -0.98 10.35 -14.17
C ILE A 103 -2.50 10.27 -14.42
N GLY A 104 -3.19 9.31 -13.79
CA GLY A 104 -4.64 9.16 -13.94
C GLY A 104 -5.40 10.42 -13.57
N LEU A 105 -5.04 11.08 -12.47
CA LEU A 105 -5.68 12.31 -12.03
C LEU A 105 -5.42 13.49 -12.99
N MET A 106 -4.21 13.56 -13.55
CA MET A 106 -3.87 14.57 -14.57
C MET A 106 -4.61 14.34 -15.89
N PHE A 107 -4.74 13.08 -16.28
CA PHE A 107 -5.38 12.71 -17.54
C PHE A 107 -6.90 12.87 -17.48
N PHE A 108 -7.52 12.32 -16.44
CA PHE A 108 -8.98 12.22 -16.33
C PHE A 108 -9.62 13.34 -15.51
N GLY A 109 -8.85 14.17 -14.79
CA GLY A 109 -9.41 15.19 -13.90
C GLY A 109 -10.30 16.24 -14.56
N VAL A 110 -10.08 16.51 -15.84
CA VAL A 110 -10.97 17.32 -16.71
C VAL A 110 -11.77 16.43 -17.65
N ALA A 111 -11.11 15.43 -18.26
CA ALA A 111 -11.71 14.64 -19.33
C ALA A 111 -12.92 13.83 -18.85
N GLU A 112 -12.81 13.13 -17.74
CA GLU A 112 -13.85 12.22 -17.26
C GLU A 112 -15.15 12.94 -16.85
N PRO A 113 -15.13 14.02 -16.02
CA PRO A 113 -16.34 14.77 -15.71
C PRO A 113 -17.06 15.27 -16.95
N VAL A 114 -16.32 15.79 -17.93
CA VAL A 114 -16.91 16.33 -19.16
C VAL A 114 -17.43 15.22 -20.08
N MET A 115 -16.76 14.06 -20.15
CA MET A 115 -17.25 12.91 -20.92
C MET A 115 -18.56 12.37 -20.35
N HIS A 116 -18.67 12.22 -19.03
CA HIS A 116 -19.90 11.78 -18.38
C HIS A 116 -21.01 12.83 -18.44
N PHE A 117 -20.69 14.11 -18.39
CA PHE A 117 -21.64 15.18 -18.62
C PHE A 117 -22.20 15.16 -20.05
N SER A 118 -21.32 14.93 -21.04
CA SER A 118 -21.68 14.90 -22.45
C SER A 118 -22.40 13.63 -22.88
N SER A 119 -22.10 12.50 -22.24
CA SER A 119 -22.69 11.18 -22.51
C SER A 119 -22.76 10.37 -21.22
N PRO A 120 -23.76 10.69 -20.35
CA PRO A 120 -23.94 9.97 -19.10
C PRO A 120 -24.40 8.53 -19.35
N PRO A 121 -24.13 7.59 -18.41
CA PRO A 121 -24.61 6.21 -18.53
C PRO A 121 -26.14 6.10 -18.53
N SER A 122 -26.82 7.05 -17.88
CA SER A 122 -28.27 7.11 -17.83
C SER A 122 -28.78 8.56 -17.88
N GLY A 123 -30.02 8.75 -18.25
CA GLY A 123 -30.69 10.07 -18.23
C GLY A 123 -30.42 10.92 -19.47
N THR A 124 -30.68 12.25 -19.34
CA THR A 124 -30.57 13.21 -20.44
C THR A 124 -29.19 13.84 -20.47
N GLU A 125 -28.52 13.77 -21.60
CA GLU A 125 -27.23 14.41 -21.85
C GLU A 125 -27.29 15.91 -21.56
N GLN A 126 -26.20 16.47 -21.04
CA GLN A 126 -25.99 17.90 -20.82
C GLN A 126 -27.03 18.57 -19.90
N SER A 127 -27.74 17.79 -19.11
CA SER A 127 -28.69 18.29 -18.11
C SER A 127 -28.01 18.59 -16.77
N ILE A 128 -28.75 19.22 -15.84
CA ILE A 128 -28.28 19.41 -14.46
C ILE A 128 -28.09 18.07 -13.76
N GLU A 129 -28.93 17.09 -14.06
CA GLU A 129 -28.82 15.74 -13.56
C GLU A 129 -27.53 15.07 -14.08
N ALA A 130 -27.20 15.27 -15.36
CA ALA A 130 -25.95 14.79 -15.94
C ALA A 130 -24.70 15.40 -15.30
N ILE A 131 -24.74 16.67 -14.87
CA ILE A 131 -23.62 17.27 -14.09
C ILE A 131 -23.43 16.53 -12.78
N LYS A 132 -24.52 16.32 -12.02
CA LYS A 132 -24.45 15.63 -10.72
C LYS A 132 -23.99 14.18 -10.87
N GLU A 133 -24.48 13.49 -11.89
CA GLU A 133 -24.09 12.11 -12.17
C GLU A 133 -22.64 12.02 -12.61
N ALA A 134 -22.17 12.90 -13.49
CA ALA A 134 -20.78 12.96 -13.95
C ALA A 134 -19.79 13.13 -12.79
N MET A 135 -20.07 14.08 -11.90
CA MET A 135 -19.21 14.29 -10.73
C MET A 135 -19.31 13.14 -9.73
N ASN A 136 -20.49 12.56 -9.53
CA ASN A 136 -20.67 11.40 -8.66
C ASN A 136 -19.90 10.16 -9.16
N ILE A 137 -19.96 9.87 -10.44
CA ILE A 137 -19.23 8.77 -11.08
C ILE A 137 -17.72 9.01 -10.98
N THR A 138 -17.28 10.22 -11.29
CA THR A 138 -15.85 10.57 -11.21
C THR A 138 -15.35 10.42 -9.77
N PHE A 139 -16.10 10.88 -8.77
CA PHE A 139 -15.78 10.66 -7.36
C PHE A 139 -15.78 9.19 -6.98
N PHE A 140 -16.68 8.39 -7.56
CA PHE A 140 -16.72 6.94 -7.34
C PHE A 140 -15.46 6.24 -7.83
N HIS A 141 -14.97 6.58 -9.01
CA HIS A 141 -13.79 5.96 -9.59
C HIS A 141 -12.50 6.28 -8.84
N TYR A 142 -12.41 7.47 -8.21
CA TYR A 142 -11.21 7.95 -7.49
C TYR A 142 -11.39 8.01 -5.96
N GLY A 143 -12.56 7.65 -5.46
CA GLY A 143 -12.94 7.74 -4.06
C GLY A 143 -12.49 6.56 -3.22
N ILE A 144 -13.23 6.31 -2.13
CA ILE A 144 -12.86 5.29 -1.15
C ILE A 144 -12.83 3.86 -1.71
N HIS A 145 -13.50 3.60 -2.84
CA HIS A 145 -13.45 2.29 -3.52
C HIS A 145 -12.03 2.00 -4.04
N ALA A 146 -11.45 2.92 -4.78
CA ALA A 146 -10.06 2.83 -5.26
C ALA A 146 -9.09 2.63 -4.10
N TRP A 147 -9.26 3.42 -3.05
CA TRP A 147 -8.39 3.37 -1.87
C TRP A 147 -8.60 2.13 -1.01
N SER A 148 -9.78 1.51 -1.04
CA SER A 148 -10.01 0.22 -0.37
C SER A 148 -9.20 -0.92 -0.98
N ILE A 149 -8.98 -0.90 -2.30
CA ILE A 149 -8.12 -1.87 -3.01
C ILE A 149 -6.68 -1.74 -2.51
N TYR A 150 -6.17 -0.51 -2.40
CA TYR A 150 -4.82 -0.27 -1.88
C TYR A 150 -4.71 -0.57 -0.39
N ALA A 151 -5.72 -0.21 0.39
CA ALA A 151 -5.75 -0.46 1.83
C ALA A 151 -5.70 -1.94 2.15
N ILE A 152 -6.46 -2.80 1.45
CA ILE A 152 -6.46 -4.24 1.73
C ILE A 152 -5.12 -4.89 1.41
N VAL A 153 -4.50 -4.54 0.27
CA VAL A 153 -3.18 -5.07 -0.09
C VAL A 153 -2.11 -4.58 0.89
N ALA A 154 -2.15 -3.30 1.27
CA ALA A 154 -1.22 -2.73 2.24
C ALA A 154 -1.39 -3.33 3.64
N LEU A 155 -2.63 -3.58 4.10
CA LEU A 155 -2.91 -4.28 5.36
C LEU A 155 -2.32 -5.68 5.38
N ILE A 156 -2.53 -6.46 4.31
CA ILE A 156 -1.97 -7.81 4.16
C ILE A 156 -0.45 -7.75 4.28
N LEU A 157 0.19 -6.89 3.50
CA LEU A 157 1.65 -6.76 3.50
C LEU A 157 2.19 -6.30 4.86
N ALA A 158 1.61 -5.25 5.45
CA ALA A 158 2.08 -4.68 6.71
C ALA A 158 1.88 -5.65 7.88
N TYR A 159 0.70 -6.29 7.97
CA TYR A 159 0.37 -7.19 9.04
C TYR A 159 1.30 -8.42 9.05
N PHE A 160 1.44 -9.10 7.92
CA PHE A 160 2.27 -10.30 7.87
C PHE A 160 3.76 -10.00 7.98
N SER A 161 4.23 -8.91 7.41
CA SER A 161 5.67 -8.59 7.45
C SER A 161 6.11 -7.97 8.77
N PHE A 162 5.34 -7.04 9.33
CA PHE A 162 5.80 -6.31 10.52
C PHE A 162 5.38 -6.97 11.82
N ARG A 163 4.26 -7.69 11.84
CA ARG A 163 3.79 -8.38 13.04
C ARG A 163 4.27 -9.83 13.12
N HIS A 164 4.32 -10.53 11.99
CA HIS A 164 4.71 -11.94 11.93
C HIS A 164 6.10 -12.19 11.34
N SER A 165 6.84 -11.14 10.99
CA SER A 165 8.21 -11.22 10.44
C SER A 165 8.32 -12.05 9.16
N LEU A 166 7.22 -12.19 8.40
CA LEU A 166 7.20 -12.87 7.12
C LEU A 166 7.75 -11.96 6.00
N PRO A 167 8.12 -12.51 4.83
CA PRO A 167 8.59 -11.71 3.70
C PRO A 167 7.62 -10.60 3.30
N LEU A 168 8.13 -9.42 2.94
CA LEU A 168 7.30 -8.31 2.46
C LEU A 168 6.88 -8.57 1.00
N THR A 169 6.10 -9.61 0.78
CA THR A 169 5.53 -10.02 -0.52
C THR A 169 4.14 -10.61 -0.33
N ILE A 170 3.38 -10.68 -1.41
CA ILE A 170 1.97 -11.13 -1.36
C ILE A 170 1.83 -12.59 -0.91
N ARG A 171 2.83 -13.45 -1.17
CA ARG A 171 2.83 -14.85 -0.71
C ARG A 171 2.60 -15.01 0.79
N SER A 172 3.04 -14.03 1.58
CA SER A 172 2.94 -14.07 3.05
C SER A 172 1.50 -14.11 3.54
N SER A 173 0.53 -13.61 2.76
CA SER A 173 -0.90 -13.69 3.08
C SER A 173 -1.45 -15.11 3.12
N LEU A 174 -0.79 -16.03 2.45
CA LEU A 174 -1.18 -17.44 2.40
C LEU A 174 -0.68 -18.25 3.60
N TYR A 175 0.24 -17.69 4.40
CA TYR A 175 0.88 -18.41 5.49
C TYR A 175 -0.13 -19.07 6.47
N PRO A 176 -1.22 -18.38 6.93
CA PRO A 176 -2.21 -18.99 7.81
C PRO A 176 -3.01 -20.15 7.18
N ILE A 177 -2.90 -20.34 5.87
CA ILE A 177 -3.66 -21.35 5.09
C ILE A 177 -2.78 -22.55 4.78
N ILE A 178 -1.54 -22.31 4.31
CA ILE A 178 -0.66 -23.37 3.76
C ILE A 178 0.69 -23.47 4.49
N GLY A 179 0.94 -22.67 5.54
CA GLY A 179 2.19 -22.68 6.31
C GLY A 179 3.42 -22.43 5.41
N ASP A 180 4.52 -23.14 5.66
CA ASP A 180 5.79 -23.00 4.94
C ASP A 180 5.74 -23.31 3.44
N ARG A 181 4.63 -23.85 2.94
CA ARG A 181 4.44 -24.03 1.49
C ARG A 181 4.44 -22.70 0.72
N ILE A 182 4.35 -21.56 1.43
CA ILE A 182 4.57 -20.23 0.82
C ILE A 182 5.97 -20.07 0.22
N TYR A 183 6.97 -20.78 0.73
CA TYR A 183 8.34 -20.77 0.19
C TYR A 183 8.53 -21.71 -1.02
N GLY A 184 7.47 -22.42 -1.41
CA GLY A 184 7.43 -23.32 -2.54
C GLY A 184 6.77 -22.74 -3.79
N LYS A 185 6.39 -23.64 -4.72
CA LYS A 185 5.81 -23.29 -6.03
C LYS A 185 4.54 -22.43 -5.95
N ILE A 186 3.71 -22.60 -4.91
CA ILE A 186 2.46 -21.85 -4.74
C ILE A 186 2.78 -20.37 -4.45
N GLY A 187 3.67 -20.11 -3.49
CA GLY A 187 4.10 -18.74 -3.20
C GLY A 187 4.84 -18.11 -4.37
N ASP A 188 5.68 -18.87 -5.09
CA ASP A 188 6.35 -18.38 -6.29
C ASP A 188 5.33 -17.95 -7.35
N ALA A 189 4.25 -18.74 -7.58
CA ALA A 189 3.19 -18.38 -8.52
C ALA A 189 2.46 -17.09 -8.11
N VAL A 190 2.14 -16.91 -6.82
CA VAL A 190 1.50 -15.71 -6.31
C VAL A 190 2.36 -14.46 -6.54
N ASP A 191 3.66 -14.54 -6.25
CA ASP A 191 4.55 -13.40 -6.47
C ASP A 191 4.78 -13.13 -7.98
N ILE A 192 4.78 -14.16 -8.83
CA ILE A 192 4.82 -13.99 -10.30
C ILE A 192 3.58 -13.25 -10.79
N PHE A 193 2.38 -13.61 -10.35
CA PHE A 193 1.15 -12.88 -10.69
C PHE A 193 1.17 -11.44 -10.18
N ALA A 194 1.68 -11.19 -8.98
CA ALA A 194 1.84 -9.85 -8.44
C ALA A 194 2.80 -9.00 -9.29
N ILE A 195 3.93 -9.56 -9.73
CA ILE A 195 4.87 -8.89 -10.64
C ILE A 195 4.22 -8.56 -11.98
N ILE A 196 3.54 -9.53 -12.59
CA ILE A 196 2.87 -9.33 -13.88
C ILE A 196 1.79 -8.26 -13.76
N SER A 197 0.94 -8.35 -12.73
CA SER A 197 -0.11 -7.36 -12.47
C SER A 197 0.48 -5.96 -12.30
N THR A 198 1.51 -5.81 -11.47
CA THR A 198 2.21 -4.53 -11.25
C THR A 198 2.81 -3.99 -12.55
N MET A 199 3.49 -4.83 -13.32
CA MET A 199 4.11 -4.44 -14.60
C MET A 199 3.09 -3.84 -15.57
N PHE A 200 1.95 -4.51 -15.75
CA PHE A 200 0.90 -4.01 -16.65
C PHE A 200 0.14 -2.82 -16.06
N GLY A 201 -0.05 -2.78 -14.74
CA GLY A 201 -0.63 -1.62 -14.05
C GLY A 201 0.22 -0.36 -14.22
N VAL A 202 1.53 -0.44 -13.99
CA VAL A 202 2.48 0.67 -14.22
C VAL A 202 2.53 1.05 -15.69
N ALA A 203 2.67 0.09 -16.61
CA ALA A 203 2.67 0.34 -18.05
C ALA A 203 1.39 1.04 -18.54
N THR A 204 0.25 0.80 -17.88
CA THR A 204 -1.02 1.51 -18.17
C THR A 204 -0.90 2.99 -17.86
N SER A 205 -0.41 3.34 -16.67
CA SER A 205 -0.17 4.74 -16.30
C SER A 205 0.83 5.42 -17.23
N LEU A 206 1.92 4.72 -17.57
CA LEU A 206 2.94 5.23 -18.50
C LEU A 206 2.35 5.48 -19.88
N GLY A 207 1.49 4.61 -20.38
CA GLY A 207 0.84 4.75 -21.67
C GLY A 207 -0.11 5.95 -21.75
N PHE A 208 -0.93 6.17 -20.73
CA PHE A 208 -1.77 7.36 -20.63
C PHE A 208 -0.92 8.63 -20.50
N GLY A 209 0.10 8.61 -19.65
CA GLY A 209 0.98 9.75 -19.42
C GLY A 209 1.73 10.18 -20.68
N VAL A 210 2.31 9.24 -21.42
CA VAL A 210 3.06 9.58 -22.63
C VAL A 210 2.17 10.15 -23.74
N LYS A 211 0.96 9.64 -23.87
CA LYS A 211 -0.03 10.20 -24.79
C LYS A 211 -0.33 11.66 -24.44
N GLN A 212 -0.57 11.96 -23.17
CA GLN A 212 -0.84 13.31 -22.70
C GLN A 212 0.38 14.23 -22.88
N ILE A 213 1.59 13.74 -22.57
CA ILE A 213 2.84 14.49 -22.80
C ILE A 213 2.99 14.84 -24.28
N ASN A 214 2.84 13.86 -25.18
CA ASN A 214 3.00 14.10 -26.62
C ASN A 214 1.94 15.09 -27.14
N THR A 215 0.68 14.95 -26.74
CA THR A 215 -0.38 15.91 -27.09
C THR A 215 -0.05 17.32 -26.55
N GLY A 216 0.45 17.44 -25.32
CA GLY A 216 0.87 18.72 -24.77
C GLY A 216 2.06 19.34 -25.51
N LEU A 217 3.04 18.54 -25.90
CA LEU A 217 4.19 18.99 -26.72
C LEU A 217 3.74 19.39 -28.13
N ASN A 218 2.77 18.69 -28.70
CA ASN A 218 2.16 19.10 -29.98
C ASN A 218 1.44 20.45 -29.81
N TYR A 219 0.64 20.61 -28.76
CA TYR A 219 -0.09 21.83 -28.47
C TYR A 219 0.81 23.06 -28.30
N LEU A 220 1.91 22.93 -27.52
CA LEU A 220 2.82 24.06 -27.24
C LEU A 220 3.86 24.32 -28.31
N PHE A 221 4.40 23.26 -28.92
CA PHE A 221 5.60 23.35 -29.75
C PHE A 221 5.41 22.78 -31.15
N GLY A 222 4.22 22.27 -31.52
CA GLY A 222 3.95 21.67 -32.82
C GLY A 222 4.66 20.34 -33.08
N ILE A 223 5.13 19.64 -32.02
CA ILE A 223 5.78 18.33 -32.16
C ILE A 223 4.75 17.31 -32.65
N PRO A 224 5.04 16.47 -33.65
CA PRO A 224 4.06 15.55 -34.24
C PRO A 224 3.47 14.58 -33.20
N ASN A 225 2.14 14.50 -33.10
CA ASN A 225 1.45 13.55 -32.26
C ASN A 225 1.32 12.20 -32.96
N THR A 226 2.40 11.41 -32.93
CA THR A 226 2.49 10.10 -33.60
C THR A 226 2.89 9.00 -32.61
N THR A 227 2.56 7.74 -32.96
CA THR A 227 2.99 6.58 -32.16
C THR A 227 4.51 6.49 -32.06
N THR A 228 5.24 6.82 -33.12
CA THR A 228 6.71 6.86 -33.11
C THR A 228 7.23 7.87 -32.09
N MET A 229 6.63 9.06 -32.02
CA MET A 229 7.02 10.08 -31.05
C MET A 229 6.69 9.63 -29.61
N ASN A 230 5.56 8.96 -29.40
CA ASN A 230 5.24 8.37 -28.09
C ASN A 230 6.34 7.39 -27.63
N ILE A 231 6.84 6.53 -28.53
CA ILE A 231 7.93 5.59 -28.20
C ILE A 231 9.24 6.33 -27.88
N VAL A 232 9.56 7.37 -28.63
CA VAL A 232 10.73 8.22 -28.37
C VAL A 232 10.63 8.87 -26.99
N ILE A 233 9.46 9.41 -26.63
CA ILE A 233 9.20 10.02 -25.32
C ILE A 233 9.30 8.95 -24.20
N ILE A 234 8.73 7.76 -24.38
CA ILE A 234 8.89 6.65 -23.43
C ILE A 234 10.36 6.33 -23.23
N GLY A 235 11.13 6.17 -24.31
CA GLY A 235 12.55 5.87 -24.24
C GLY A 235 13.33 6.94 -23.46
N PHE A 236 13.07 8.21 -23.74
CA PHE A 236 13.71 9.32 -23.05
C PHE A 236 13.36 9.36 -21.55
N ILE A 237 12.07 9.22 -21.19
CA ILE A 237 11.63 9.25 -19.80
C ILE A 237 12.10 7.99 -19.04
N THR A 238 12.09 6.83 -19.68
CA THR A 238 12.64 5.59 -19.13
C THR A 238 14.15 5.73 -18.83
N LEU A 239 14.89 6.43 -19.70
CA LEU A 239 16.28 6.74 -19.45
C LEU A 239 16.45 7.61 -18.18
N ILE A 240 15.64 8.66 -18.03
CA ILE A 240 15.64 9.50 -16.82
C ILE A 240 15.27 8.68 -15.58
N ALA A 241 14.23 7.85 -15.65
CA ALA A 241 13.84 6.95 -14.57
C ALA A 241 14.96 5.98 -14.18
N THR A 242 15.66 5.43 -15.17
CA THR A 242 16.83 4.55 -14.95
C THR A 242 17.97 5.28 -14.25
N PHE A 243 18.24 6.52 -14.60
CA PHE A 243 19.20 7.35 -13.89
C PHE A 243 18.79 7.60 -12.43
N SER A 244 17.49 7.89 -12.18
CA SER A 244 16.95 8.04 -10.84
C SER A 244 17.15 6.77 -10.00
N VAL A 245 16.87 5.61 -10.59
CA VAL A 245 17.10 4.28 -9.98
C VAL A 245 18.57 4.08 -9.55
N VAL A 246 19.51 4.46 -10.41
CA VAL A 246 20.95 4.31 -10.15
C VAL A 246 21.43 5.28 -9.05
N LEU A 247 20.88 6.49 -9.00
CA LEU A 247 21.21 7.49 -7.97
C LEU A 247 20.67 7.13 -6.58
N GLY A 248 19.69 6.25 -6.49
CA GLY A 248 19.10 5.72 -5.26
C GLY A 248 17.96 6.55 -4.67
N LEU A 249 17.22 5.90 -3.76
CA LEU A 249 15.96 6.39 -3.18
C LEU A 249 16.03 7.78 -2.53
N ASP A 250 17.09 8.04 -1.76
CA ASP A 250 17.17 9.26 -0.93
C ASP A 250 17.44 10.54 -1.73
N LYS A 251 18.10 10.43 -2.88
CA LYS A 251 18.53 11.59 -3.66
C LYS A 251 17.65 11.88 -4.89
N GLY A 252 17.09 10.88 -5.53
CA GLY A 252 16.26 10.98 -6.74
C GLY A 252 14.78 11.11 -6.43
N ILE A 253 14.16 10.04 -5.97
CA ILE A 253 12.70 9.93 -5.78
C ILE A 253 12.15 10.99 -4.82
N LYS A 254 12.79 11.19 -3.66
CA LYS A 254 12.32 12.15 -2.65
C LYS A 254 12.21 13.57 -3.20
N LYS A 255 13.21 14.03 -3.97
CA LYS A 255 13.22 15.37 -4.54
C LYS A 255 12.17 15.52 -5.65
N LEU A 256 12.04 14.51 -6.51
CA LEU A 256 11.03 14.50 -7.57
C LEU A 256 9.60 14.44 -7.00
N SER A 257 9.35 13.62 -5.99
CA SER A 257 8.05 13.56 -5.31
C SER A 257 7.68 14.88 -4.64
N MET A 258 8.65 15.58 -4.03
CA MET A 258 8.43 16.92 -3.48
C MET A 258 8.11 17.93 -4.58
N LEU A 259 8.82 17.88 -5.72
CA LEU A 259 8.54 18.72 -6.88
C LEU A 259 7.13 18.46 -7.42
N ASN A 260 6.74 17.20 -7.57
CA ASN A 260 5.39 16.81 -7.98
C ASN A 260 4.32 17.43 -7.08
N MET A 261 4.50 17.34 -5.78
CA MET A 261 3.54 17.91 -4.82
C MET A 261 3.45 19.43 -4.95
N ILE A 262 4.59 20.12 -5.07
CA ILE A 262 4.62 21.58 -5.25
C ILE A 262 3.91 21.98 -6.55
N LEU A 263 4.22 21.34 -7.67
CA LEU A 263 3.62 21.64 -8.96
C LEU A 263 2.10 21.35 -8.96
N ALA A 264 1.68 20.23 -8.38
CA ALA A 264 0.27 19.87 -8.28
C ALA A 264 -0.52 20.87 -7.42
N VAL A 265 -0.02 21.22 -6.22
CA VAL A 265 -0.67 22.20 -5.35
C VAL A 265 -0.68 23.57 -6.00
N THR A 266 0.38 23.96 -6.71
CA THR A 266 0.44 25.23 -7.45
C THR A 266 -0.63 25.28 -8.53
N LEU A 267 -0.76 24.21 -9.34
CA LEU A 267 -1.76 24.17 -10.41
C LEU A 267 -3.19 24.14 -9.85
N LEU A 268 -3.43 23.37 -8.78
CA LEU A 268 -4.72 23.33 -8.09
C LEU A 268 -5.11 24.71 -7.55
N THR A 269 -4.17 25.37 -6.86
CA THR A 269 -4.39 26.72 -6.29
C THR A 269 -4.61 27.75 -7.38
N PHE A 270 -3.90 27.66 -8.50
CA PHE A 270 -4.08 28.52 -9.66
C PHE A 270 -5.51 28.42 -10.21
N VAL A 271 -6.01 27.22 -10.46
CA VAL A 271 -7.39 27.01 -10.95
C VAL A 271 -8.42 27.49 -9.93
N PHE A 272 -8.18 27.25 -8.63
CA PHE A 272 -9.08 27.67 -7.57
C PHE A 272 -9.20 29.20 -7.45
N ILE A 273 -8.07 29.93 -7.52
CA ILE A 273 -8.07 31.40 -7.35
C ILE A 273 -8.61 32.11 -8.58
N LEU A 274 -8.31 31.60 -9.79
CA LEU A 274 -8.71 32.24 -11.05
C LEU A 274 -10.07 31.77 -11.56
N GLY A 275 -10.61 30.69 -11.00
CA GLY A 275 -11.97 30.22 -11.25
C GLY A 275 -13.00 30.95 -10.34
N ASP A 276 -14.24 30.51 -10.42
CA ASP A 276 -15.32 30.96 -9.52
C ASP A 276 -15.16 30.25 -8.16
N THR A 277 -14.33 30.82 -7.28
CA THR A 277 -14.00 30.25 -5.96
C THR A 277 -15.24 29.92 -5.13
N SER A 278 -16.25 30.79 -5.13
CA SER A 278 -17.50 30.57 -4.38
C SER A 278 -18.27 29.37 -4.91
N PHE A 279 -18.41 29.28 -6.22
CA PHE A 279 -19.03 28.15 -6.89
C PHE A 279 -18.26 26.83 -6.60
N LEU A 280 -16.94 26.85 -6.67
CA LEU A 280 -16.12 25.64 -6.47
C LEU A 280 -16.22 25.09 -5.04
N ILE A 281 -16.32 25.98 -4.02
CA ILE A 281 -16.57 25.54 -2.64
C ILE A 281 -17.96 24.91 -2.52
N GLN A 282 -18.98 25.54 -3.09
CA GLN A 282 -20.35 25.03 -3.07
C GLN A 282 -20.45 23.67 -3.80
N ALA A 283 -19.82 23.57 -4.98
CA ALA A 283 -19.76 22.34 -5.76
C ALA A 283 -19.05 21.21 -4.99
N PHE A 284 -17.92 21.49 -4.34
CA PHE A 284 -17.20 20.51 -3.52
C PHE A 284 -18.08 19.92 -2.40
N ILE A 285 -18.79 20.78 -1.67
CA ILE A 285 -19.70 20.36 -0.59
C ILE A 285 -20.84 19.52 -1.17
N GLN A 286 -21.46 19.99 -2.27
CA GLN A 286 -22.57 19.29 -2.90
C GLN A 286 -22.16 17.94 -3.50
N ASN A 287 -21.05 17.88 -4.23
CA ASN A 287 -20.54 16.65 -4.83
C ASN A 287 -20.18 15.62 -3.77
N THR A 288 -19.55 16.06 -2.67
CA THR A 288 -19.24 15.17 -1.54
C THR A 288 -20.52 14.62 -0.91
N GLY A 289 -21.55 15.44 -0.74
CA GLY A 289 -22.86 15.00 -0.23
C GLY A 289 -23.54 14.01 -1.16
N ASN A 290 -23.55 14.27 -2.47
CA ASN A 290 -24.09 13.36 -3.48
C ASN A 290 -23.36 12.01 -3.48
N TYR A 291 -22.03 12.03 -3.44
CA TYR A 291 -21.20 10.83 -3.38
C TYR A 291 -21.52 9.96 -2.14
N ILE A 292 -21.61 10.57 -0.96
CA ILE A 292 -21.93 9.83 0.27
C ILE A 292 -23.33 9.25 0.20
N ASN A 293 -24.30 10.00 -0.33
CA ASN A 293 -25.69 9.56 -0.44
C ASN A 293 -25.86 8.36 -1.39
N SER A 294 -25.12 8.35 -2.51
CA SER A 294 -25.28 7.34 -3.56
C SER A 294 -24.32 6.15 -3.44
N ILE A 295 -23.43 6.13 -2.44
CA ILE A 295 -22.31 5.19 -2.38
C ILE A 295 -22.72 3.72 -2.45
N VAL A 296 -23.80 3.32 -1.78
CA VAL A 296 -24.26 1.92 -1.77
C VAL A 296 -24.85 1.53 -3.12
N GLU A 297 -25.69 2.38 -3.69
CA GLU A 297 -26.28 2.17 -5.00
C GLU A 297 -25.20 2.06 -6.07
N THR A 298 -24.31 3.04 -6.15
CA THR A 298 -23.24 3.08 -7.16
C THR A 298 -22.28 1.89 -7.03
N THR A 299 -22.00 1.41 -5.79
CA THR A 299 -21.13 0.26 -5.55
C THR A 299 -21.62 -1.01 -6.26
N PHE A 300 -22.94 -1.24 -6.26
CA PHE A 300 -23.52 -2.48 -6.74
C PHE A 300 -24.31 -2.31 -8.06
N ASN A 301 -24.33 -1.10 -8.63
CA ASN A 301 -24.97 -0.87 -9.91
C ASN A 301 -24.09 -1.42 -11.06
N LEU A 302 -24.64 -2.40 -11.78
CA LEU A 302 -24.00 -3.03 -12.93
C LEU A 302 -24.72 -2.71 -14.24
N TYR A 303 -25.72 -1.82 -14.21
CA TYR A 303 -26.57 -1.52 -15.37
C TYR A 303 -27.15 -2.79 -16.03
N ALA A 304 -27.52 -3.79 -15.19
CA ALA A 304 -27.90 -5.13 -15.65
C ALA A 304 -29.20 -5.17 -16.49
N HIS A 305 -30.02 -4.12 -16.41
CA HIS A 305 -31.27 -3.97 -17.16
C HIS A 305 -31.13 -3.03 -18.35
N GLU A 306 -29.92 -2.53 -18.63
CA GLU A 306 -29.62 -1.59 -19.70
C GLU A 306 -28.60 -2.21 -20.65
N ASP A 307 -28.79 -2.00 -21.96
CA ASP A 307 -27.80 -2.44 -22.96
C ASP A 307 -26.67 -1.41 -23.03
N SER A 308 -25.79 -1.43 -22.05
CA SER A 308 -24.72 -0.44 -21.89
C SER A 308 -23.34 -1.07 -21.89
N SER A 309 -22.53 -0.69 -22.88
CA SER A 309 -21.07 -0.95 -22.87
C SER A 309 -20.30 0.01 -21.97
N TRP A 310 -20.97 1.00 -21.37
CA TRP A 310 -20.35 2.05 -20.58
C TRP A 310 -19.58 1.49 -19.38
N ILE A 311 -20.19 0.60 -18.61
CA ILE A 311 -19.56 0.04 -17.40
C ILE A 311 -18.24 -0.68 -17.71
N SER A 312 -18.17 -1.39 -18.84
CA SER A 312 -16.94 -2.10 -19.25
C SER A 312 -15.82 -1.15 -19.66
N SER A 313 -16.16 0.00 -20.21
CA SER A 313 -15.22 1.01 -20.67
C SER A 313 -14.72 1.91 -19.54
N TRP A 314 -15.48 2.01 -18.44
CA TRP A 314 -15.21 2.92 -17.33
C TRP A 314 -14.98 2.17 -16.00
N SER A 315 -16.02 1.86 -15.25
CA SER A 315 -15.85 1.34 -13.89
C SER A 315 -15.05 0.05 -13.83
N LEU A 316 -15.30 -0.92 -14.73
CA LEU A 316 -14.54 -2.17 -14.73
C LEU A 316 -13.08 -1.97 -15.13
N PHE A 317 -12.81 -1.04 -16.05
CA PHE A 317 -11.45 -0.65 -16.39
C PHE A 317 -10.75 0.00 -15.20
N TYR A 318 -11.38 0.95 -14.50
CA TYR A 318 -10.80 1.59 -13.32
C TYR A 318 -10.50 0.58 -12.22
N TRP A 319 -11.43 -0.32 -11.90
CA TRP A 319 -11.21 -1.36 -10.90
C TRP A 319 -10.04 -2.27 -11.28
N ALA A 320 -9.98 -2.69 -12.51
CA ALA A 320 -8.89 -3.51 -13.00
C ALA A 320 -7.55 -2.77 -12.94
N TRP A 321 -7.51 -1.49 -13.33
CA TRP A 321 -6.30 -0.68 -13.25
C TRP A 321 -5.81 -0.51 -11.81
N TRP A 322 -6.72 -0.16 -10.89
CA TRP A 322 -6.36 -0.04 -9.47
C TRP A 322 -5.93 -1.36 -8.84
N ILE A 323 -6.59 -2.47 -9.17
CA ILE A 323 -6.18 -3.80 -8.71
C ILE A 323 -4.79 -4.15 -9.27
N ALA A 324 -4.53 -3.91 -10.54
CA ALA A 324 -3.23 -4.16 -11.15
C ALA A 324 -2.11 -3.30 -10.51
N TRP A 325 -2.45 -2.09 -10.11
CA TRP A 325 -1.53 -1.13 -9.47
C TRP A 325 -1.32 -1.40 -7.97
N SER A 326 -2.23 -2.13 -7.35
CA SER A 326 -2.30 -2.30 -5.91
C SER A 326 -1.09 -2.98 -5.25
N PRO A 327 -0.34 -3.91 -5.86
CA PRO A 327 0.88 -4.44 -5.24
C PRO A 327 1.93 -3.34 -5.02
N PHE A 328 2.05 -2.42 -5.97
CA PHE A 328 2.96 -1.28 -5.90
C PHE A 328 2.54 -0.28 -4.81
N VAL A 329 1.34 0.27 -4.92
CA VAL A 329 0.84 1.28 -3.97
C VAL A 329 0.67 0.67 -2.58
N GLY A 330 0.15 -0.57 -2.50
CA GLY A 330 -0.02 -1.28 -1.23
C GLY A 330 1.30 -1.52 -0.51
N MET A 331 2.38 -1.87 -1.21
CA MET A 331 3.70 -2.03 -0.59
C MET A 331 4.25 -0.70 -0.07
N PHE A 332 4.08 0.39 -0.82
CA PHE A 332 4.48 1.72 -0.38
C PHE A 332 3.74 2.12 0.90
N ILE A 333 2.40 2.02 0.90
CA ILE A 333 1.55 2.37 2.04
C ILE A 333 1.90 1.48 3.25
N ALA A 334 2.12 0.18 3.05
CA ALA A 334 2.52 -0.74 4.12
C ALA A 334 3.81 -0.26 4.80
N ARG A 335 4.84 0.09 4.03
CA ARG A 335 6.14 0.51 4.56
C ARG A 335 6.08 1.77 5.42
N ILE A 336 5.26 2.74 5.05
CA ILE A 336 5.14 4.00 5.80
C ILE A 336 4.17 3.90 6.99
N SER A 337 3.46 2.78 7.15
CA SER A 337 2.38 2.62 8.14
C SER A 337 2.73 1.68 9.30
N LYS A 338 4.00 1.23 9.39
CA LYS A 338 4.46 0.39 10.49
C LYS A 338 4.17 1.03 11.85
N GLY A 339 3.66 0.24 12.79
CA GLY A 339 3.35 0.68 14.15
C GLY A 339 1.99 1.36 14.34
N ARG A 340 1.26 1.67 13.25
CA ARG A 340 -0.11 2.18 13.31
C ARG A 340 -1.10 1.07 13.68
N THR A 341 -2.21 1.42 14.29
CA THR A 341 -3.34 0.49 14.46
C THR A 341 -4.07 0.30 13.13
N ILE A 342 -4.76 -0.83 12.96
CA ILE A 342 -5.58 -1.08 11.77
C ILE A 342 -6.63 0.02 11.58
N ARG A 343 -7.24 0.50 12.68
CA ARG A 343 -8.23 1.59 12.64
C ARG A 343 -7.65 2.88 12.11
N GLU A 344 -6.54 3.35 12.69
CA GLU A 344 -5.83 4.55 12.21
C GLU A 344 -5.43 4.40 10.74
N PHE A 345 -4.91 3.24 10.40
CA PHE A 345 -4.47 2.93 9.04
C PHE A 345 -5.63 3.02 8.05
N VAL A 346 -6.74 2.30 8.28
CA VAL A 346 -7.85 2.26 7.33
C VAL A 346 -8.47 3.64 7.14
N PHE A 347 -8.80 4.34 8.22
CA PHE A 347 -9.41 5.66 8.09
C PHE A 347 -8.48 6.66 7.39
N SER A 348 -7.19 6.65 7.70
CA SER A 348 -6.24 7.57 7.07
C SER A 348 -6.03 7.26 5.59
N VAL A 349 -5.89 5.98 5.22
CA VAL A 349 -5.68 5.57 3.83
C VAL A 349 -6.92 5.82 2.98
N LEU A 350 -8.13 5.63 3.54
CA LEU A 350 -9.38 5.87 2.81
C LEU A 350 -9.68 7.36 2.64
N PHE A 351 -9.46 8.19 3.66
CA PHE A 351 -10.00 9.55 3.64
C PHE A 351 -8.98 10.64 3.31
N VAL A 352 -7.71 10.50 3.71
CA VAL A 352 -6.71 11.57 3.48
C VAL A 352 -6.45 11.81 1.99
N PRO A 353 -6.15 10.78 1.17
CA PRO A 353 -5.96 11.01 -0.26
C PRO A 353 -7.24 11.37 -0.99
N VAL A 354 -8.37 10.78 -0.57
CA VAL A 354 -9.68 11.02 -1.20
C VAL A 354 -10.11 12.48 -1.05
N GLY A 355 -9.89 13.08 0.12
CA GLY A 355 -10.22 14.49 0.34
C GLY A 355 -9.51 15.41 -0.67
N PHE A 356 -8.24 15.17 -0.93
CA PHE A 356 -7.49 15.93 -1.94
C PHE A 356 -7.96 15.63 -3.37
N THR A 357 -8.18 14.36 -3.68
CA THR A 357 -8.66 13.95 -5.00
C THR A 357 -10.00 14.60 -5.32
N PHE A 358 -10.91 14.67 -4.36
CA PHE A 358 -12.20 15.34 -4.53
C PHE A 358 -12.07 16.84 -4.77
N LEU A 359 -11.13 17.53 -4.08
CA LEU A 359 -10.81 18.93 -4.37
C LEU A 359 -10.29 19.09 -5.81
N TRP A 360 -9.38 18.23 -6.22
CA TRP A 360 -8.83 18.25 -7.57
C TRP A 360 -9.92 18.08 -8.62
N LEU A 361 -10.73 17.02 -8.50
CA LEU A 361 -11.79 16.69 -9.46
C LEU A 361 -12.86 17.80 -9.51
N THR A 362 -13.20 18.39 -8.37
CA THR A 362 -14.13 19.53 -8.32
C THR A 362 -13.55 20.75 -9.03
N PHE A 363 -12.32 21.14 -8.68
CA PHE A 363 -11.76 22.38 -9.20
C PHE A 363 -11.51 22.30 -10.71
N PHE A 364 -11.07 21.17 -11.21
CA PHE A 364 -10.85 20.96 -12.63
C PHE A 364 -12.14 20.57 -13.37
N GLY A 365 -12.88 19.60 -12.85
CA GLY A 365 -14.06 19.03 -13.51
C GLY A 365 -15.25 20.00 -13.54
N ASP A 366 -15.66 20.51 -12.36
CA ASP A 366 -16.77 21.46 -12.32
C ASP A 366 -16.47 22.77 -13.02
N SER A 367 -15.20 23.26 -12.96
CA SER A 367 -14.81 24.44 -13.75
C SER A 367 -14.95 24.19 -15.25
N ALA A 368 -14.53 23.04 -15.74
CA ALA A 368 -14.65 22.69 -17.16
C ALA A 368 -16.12 22.58 -17.61
N ILE A 369 -16.96 21.92 -16.80
CA ILE A 369 -18.41 21.83 -17.08
C ILE A 369 -19.05 23.21 -17.01
N ALA A 370 -18.69 24.06 -16.04
CA ALA A 370 -19.21 25.41 -15.93
C ALA A 370 -18.86 26.28 -17.16
N LEU A 371 -17.64 26.18 -17.69
CA LEU A 371 -17.24 26.86 -18.94
C LEU A 371 -18.09 26.40 -20.14
N ILE A 372 -18.42 25.10 -20.21
CA ILE A 372 -19.26 24.59 -21.28
C ILE A 372 -20.69 25.12 -21.16
N VAL A 373 -21.26 25.08 -19.94
CA VAL A 373 -22.67 25.41 -19.72
C VAL A 373 -22.92 26.92 -19.67
N LYS A 374 -22.07 27.69 -18.97
CA LYS A 374 -22.27 29.13 -18.77
C LYS A 374 -21.74 29.97 -19.93
N ASP A 375 -20.56 29.58 -20.46
CA ASP A 375 -19.85 30.37 -21.46
C ASP A 375 -20.03 29.81 -22.88
N ASN A 376 -20.87 28.78 -23.04
CA ASN A 376 -21.16 28.14 -24.32
C ASN A 376 -19.91 27.61 -25.04
N LEU A 377 -18.93 27.11 -24.30
CA LEU A 377 -17.64 26.68 -24.84
C LEU A 377 -17.73 25.30 -25.51
N VAL A 378 -18.56 25.22 -26.58
CA VAL A 378 -18.81 23.98 -27.32
C VAL A 378 -17.52 23.38 -27.91
N THR A 379 -16.51 24.22 -28.16
CA THR A 379 -15.19 23.77 -28.66
C THR A 379 -14.43 22.92 -27.64
N LEU A 380 -14.59 23.15 -26.33
CA LEU A 380 -14.02 22.29 -25.29
C LEU A 380 -14.70 20.92 -25.32
N GLN A 381 -16.02 20.88 -25.42
CA GLN A 381 -16.80 19.65 -25.50
C GLN A 381 -16.48 18.82 -26.75
N SER A 382 -16.44 19.44 -27.95
CA SER A 382 -16.12 18.73 -29.19
C SER A 382 -14.69 18.17 -29.20
N SER A 383 -13.73 18.92 -28.65
CA SER A 383 -12.34 18.46 -28.52
C SER A 383 -12.21 17.16 -27.72
N ILE A 384 -13.10 16.93 -26.74
CA ILE A 384 -13.12 15.71 -25.91
C ILE A 384 -13.55 14.50 -26.70
N LEU A 385 -14.56 14.67 -27.54
CA LEU A 385 -15.09 13.59 -28.38
C LEU A 385 -14.05 13.14 -29.43
N ASP A 386 -13.21 14.08 -29.89
CA ASP A 386 -12.16 13.81 -30.88
C ASP A 386 -10.91 13.19 -30.24
N ASP A 387 -10.39 13.78 -29.17
CA ASP A 387 -9.20 13.29 -28.48
C ASP A 387 -9.20 13.74 -27.00
N SER A 388 -9.46 12.82 -26.08
CA SER A 388 -9.47 13.09 -24.63
C SER A 388 -8.11 13.57 -24.08
N THR A 389 -7.02 13.39 -24.80
CA THR A 389 -5.66 13.76 -24.33
C THR A 389 -5.40 15.27 -24.40
N ILE A 390 -6.15 16.02 -25.25
CA ILE A 390 -5.97 17.47 -25.42
C ILE A 390 -6.76 18.29 -24.39
N VAL A 391 -7.73 17.68 -23.75
CA VAL A 391 -8.77 18.37 -22.96
C VAL A 391 -8.19 19.23 -21.84
N LEU A 392 -7.21 18.74 -21.10
CA LEU A 392 -6.54 19.50 -20.06
C LEU A 392 -5.94 20.81 -20.61
N PHE A 393 -5.29 20.76 -21.77
CA PHE A 393 -4.65 21.93 -22.40
C PHE A 393 -5.69 22.93 -22.90
N LYS A 394 -6.77 22.45 -23.50
CA LYS A 394 -7.91 23.27 -23.93
C LYS A 394 -8.65 23.93 -22.75
N PHE A 395 -8.75 23.25 -21.62
CA PHE A 395 -9.27 23.82 -20.40
C PHE A 395 -8.35 24.93 -19.87
N LEU A 396 -7.03 24.67 -19.80
CA LEU A 396 -6.06 25.65 -19.31
C LEU A 396 -5.95 26.87 -20.24
N GLU A 397 -6.30 26.74 -21.51
CA GLU A 397 -6.36 27.84 -22.48
C GLU A 397 -7.35 28.93 -22.09
N GLN A 398 -8.35 28.60 -21.25
CA GLN A 398 -9.36 29.54 -20.77
C GLN A 398 -8.86 30.43 -19.63
N PHE A 399 -7.66 30.19 -19.11
CA PHE A 399 -7.05 30.93 -18.02
C PHE A 399 -5.86 31.76 -18.52
N PRO A 400 -5.50 32.86 -17.84
CA PRO A 400 -4.27 33.58 -18.13
C PRO A 400 -3.05 32.67 -17.95
N LEU A 401 -1.95 32.98 -18.64
CA LEU A 401 -0.71 32.20 -18.59
C LEU A 401 -0.86 30.74 -19.08
N SER A 402 -1.77 30.46 -20.00
CA SER A 402 -2.09 29.12 -20.49
C SER A 402 -0.86 28.35 -20.98
N GLY A 403 0.09 29.00 -21.66
CA GLY A 403 1.34 28.37 -22.07
C GLY A 403 2.20 27.89 -20.90
N LEU A 404 2.28 28.68 -19.83
CA LEU A 404 3.02 28.31 -18.62
C LEU A 404 2.34 27.16 -17.86
N THR A 405 1.03 27.25 -17.67
CA THR A 405 0.28 26.20 -16.95
C THR A 405 0.24 24.89 -17.72
N SER A 406 0.15 24.95 -19.05
CA SER A 406 0.30 23.77 -19.91
C SER A 406 1.70 23.16 -19.82
N PHE A 407 2.75 23.98 -19.81
CA PHE A 407 4.12 23.50 -19.60
C PHE A 407 4.31 22.86 -18.22
N ILE A 408 3.78 23.48 -17.15
CA ILE A 408 3.78 22.91 -15.79
C ILE A 408 3.05 21.56 -15.78
N SER A 409 1.93 21.44 -16.47
CA SER A 409 1.17 20.19 -16.57
C SER A 409 1.96 19.09 -17.26
N ILE A 410 2.65 19.40 -18.38
CA ILE A 410 3.54 18.44 -19.05
C ILE A 410 4.66 18.01 -18.10
N LEU A 411 5.32 18.96 -17.44
CA LEU A 411 6.40 18.68 -16.49
C LEU A 411 5.92 17.79 -15.35
N LEU A 412 4.72 18.06 -14.84
CA LEU A 412 4.09 17.28 -13.78
C LEU A 412 3.82 15.83 -14.23
N VAL A 413 3.29 15.62 -15.44
CA VAL A 413 3.06 14.27 -15.98
C VAL A 413 4.40 13.53 -16.21
N VAL A 414 5.43 14.23 -16.74
CA VAL A 414 6.79 13.66 -16.90
C VAL A 414 7.36 13.22 -15.55
N THR A 415 7.29 14.06 -14.55
CA THR A 415 7.84 13.75 -13.23
C THR A 415 7.03 12.68 -12.49
N PHE A 416 5.70 12.59 -12.69
CA PHE A 416 4.89 11.45 -12.24
C PHE A 416 5.27 10.16 -12.96
N PHE A 417 5.54 10.21 -14.25
CA PHE A 417 6.00 9.03 -14.98
C PHE A 417 7.33 8.51 -14.40
N VAL A 418 8.32 9.39 -14.22
CA VAL A 418 9.63 9.02 -13.68
C VAL A 418 9.50 8.42 -12.26
N THR A 419 8.73 9.06 -11.38
CA THR A 419 8.57 8.59 -10.00
C THR A 419 7.76 7.30 -9.91
N SER A 420 6.77 7.09 -10.78
CA SER A 420 5.99 5.85 -10.84
C SER A 420 6.83 4.69 -11.37
N SER A 421 7.61 4.89 -12.42
CA SER A 421 8.50 3.86 -12.98
C SER A 421 9.61 3.48 -12.01
N ASP A 422 10.28 4.46 -11.37
CA ASP A 422 11.32 4.20 -10.38
C ASP A 422 10.77 3.41 -9.18
N SER A 423 9.63 3.84 -8.64
CA SER A 423 9.03 3.17 -7.48
C SER A 423 8.37 1.84 -7.86
N GLY A 424 7.79 1.72 -9.05
CA GLY A 424 7.22 0.47 -9.59
C GLY A 424 8.29 -0.59 -9.77
N SER A 425 9.39 -0.23 -10.44
CA SER A 425 10.53 -1.13 -10.64
C SER A 425 11.16 -1.57 -9.32
N LEU A 426 11.21 -0.70 -8.29
CA LEU A 426 11.65 -1.07 -6.94
C LEU A 426 10.75 -2.14 -6.32
N VAL A 427 9.43 -1.99 -6.42
CA VAL A 427 8.48 -2.96 -5.84
C VAL A 427 8.55 -4.29 -6.58
N ILE A 428 8.58 -4.28 -7.91
CA ILE A 428 8.75 -5.49 -8.71
C ILE A 428 10.04 -6.22 -8.31
N ASP A 429 11.13 -5.46 -8.15
CA ASP A 429 12.43 -5.99 -7.76
C ASP A 429 12.42 -6.58 -6.34
N MET A 430 11.76 -5.94 -5.38
CA MET A 430 11.58 -6.48 -4.03
C MET A 430 10.78 -7.78 -4.03
N ILE A 431 9.69 -7.88 -4.80
CA ILE A 431 8.90 -9.11 -4.92
C ILE A 431 9.76 -10.20 -5.57
N ALA A 432 10.47 -9.89 -6.66
CA ALA A 432 11.36 -10.80 -7.37
C ALA A 432 12.56 -11.28 -6.52
N SER A 433 12.90 -10.50 -5.48
CA SER A 433 13.96 -10.83 -4.52
C SER A 433 13.45 -11.48 -3.23
N GLY A 434 12.16 -11.88 -3.19
CA GLY A 434 11.55 -12.53 -2.03
C GLY A 434 11.40 -11.61 -0.82
N GLY A 435 11.14 -10.32 -1.02
CA GLY A 435 10.90 -9.33 0.03
C GLY A 435 12.18 -8.71 0.62
N LYS A 436 13.33 -8.86 -0.01
CA LYS A 436 14.57 -8.23 0.44
C LYS A 436 14.50 -6.71 0.28
N LYS A 437 15.01 -6.00 1.29
CA LYS A 437 14.95 -4.53 1.32
C LYS A 437 15.88 -3.84 0.32
N GLU A 438 17.01 -4.45 0.00
CA GLU A 438 18.06 -3.89 -0.86
C GLU A 438 18.49 -4.91 -1.93
N PRO A 439 17.66 -5.09 -2.98
CA PRO A 439 18.07 -5.90 -4.12
C PRO A 439 19.15 -5.19 -4.95
N PRO A 440 19.91 -5.92 -5.78
CA PRO A 440 20.97 -5.34 -6.61
C PRO A 440 20.43 -4.32 -7.63
N THR A 441 21.11 -3.18 -7.76
CA THR A 441 20.68 -2.06 -8.65
C THR A 441 20.42 -2.50 -10.09
N TRP A 442 21.19 -3.46 -10.64
CA TRP A 442 21.00 -3.93 -12.02
C TRP A 442 19.63 -4.58 -12.24
N GLN A 443 19.06 -5.27 -11.24
CA GLN A 443 17.73 -5.86 -11.33
C GLN A 443 16.66 -4.78 -11.45
N ARG A 444 16.77 -3.72 -10.64
CA ARG A 444 15.85 -2.58 -10.70
C ARG A 444 15.93 -1.86 -12.04
N VAL A 445 17.16 -1.65 -12.56
CA VAL A 445 17.36 -1.12 -13.93
C VAL A 445 16.71 -2.01 -14.98
N PHE A 446 16.86 -3.34 -14.87
CA PHE A 446 16.20 -4.28 -15.77
C PHE A 446 14.67 -4.13 -15.77
N TRP A 447 14.06 -4.03 -14.60
CA TRP A 447 12.61 -3.86 -14.49
C TRP A 447 12.15 -2.50 -15.02
N ALA A 448 12.84 -1.41 -14.73
CA ALA A 448 12.51 -0.07 -15.24
C ALA A 448 12.56 0.00 -16.77
N VAL A 449 13.58 -0.60 -17.38
CA VAL A 449 13.67 -0.69 -18.85
C VAL A 449 12.54 -1.56 -19.42
N LEU A 450 12.22 -2.64 -18.74
CA LEU A 450 11.16 -3.56 -19.19
C LEU A 450 9.76 -2.92 -19.08
N GLU A 451 9.50 -2.07 -18.07
CA GLU A 451 8.27 -1.26 -17.97
C GLU A 451 8.09 -0.36 -19.21
N GLY A 452 9.13 0.36 -19.60
CA GLY A 452 9.11 1.19 -20.82
C GLY A 452 8.90 0.36 -22.09
N ALA A 453 9.52 -0.82 -22.18
CA ALA A 453 9.35 -1.73 -23.32
C ALA A 453 7.90 -2.26 -23.40
N VAL A 454 7.29 -2.63 -22.27
CA VAL A 454 5.89 -3.09 -22.22
C VAL A 454 4.93 -1.96 -22.60
N ALA A 455 5.11 -0.76 -22.06
CA ALA A 455 4.29 0.40 -22.41
C ALA A 455 4.37 0.73 -23.91
N SER A 456 5.59 0.75 -24.49
CA SER A 456 5.82 0.96 -25.91
C SER A 456 5.13 -0.12 -26.75
N THR A 457 5.25 -1.38 -26.36
CA THR A 457 4.65 -2.53 -27.04
C THR A 457 3.13 -2.43 -27.06
N LEU A 458 2.51 -2.10 -25.92
CA LEU A 458 1.05 -1.95 -25.83
C LEU A 458 0.53 -0.81 -26.71
N LEU A 459 1.25 0.32 -26.74
CA LEU A 459 0.89 1.41 -27.64
C LEU A 459 1.00 1.04 -29.13
N LEU A 460 1.98 0.20 -29.50
CA LEU A 460 2.15 -0.27 -30.89
C LEU A 460 1.04 -1.21 -31.34
N ILE A 461 0.62 -2.15 -30.49
CA ILE A 461 -0.33 -3.20 -30.88
C ILE A 461 -1.80 -2.77 -30.86
N GLY A 462 -2.15 -1.67 -30.18
CA GLY A 462 -3.56 -1.23 -30.12
C GLY A 462 -3.80 0.06 -29.33
N GLY A 463 -2.75 0.84 -29.04
CA GLY A 463 -2.89 2.13 -28.35
C GLY A 463 -3.45 1.99 -26.94
N LEU A 464 -4.23 2.99 -26.51
CA LEU A 464 -4.83 3.01 -25.15
C LEU A 464 -5.78 1.83 -24.91
N LYS A 465 -6.47 1.31 -25.94
CA LYS A 465 -7.32 0.13 -25.80
C LYS A 465 -6.53 -1.13 -25.42
N ALA A 466 -5.37 -1.36 -26.02
CA ALA A 466 -4.53 -2.51 -25.66
C ALA A 466 -4.06 -2.41 -24.20
N ILE A 467 -3.74 -1.20 -23.76
CA ILE A 467 -3.36 -0.91 -22.37
C ILE A 467 -4.50 -1.25 -21.39
N GLN A 468 -5.73 -0.83 -21.68
CA GLN A 468 -6.91 -1.13 -20.87
C GLN A 468 -7.16 -2.65 -20.78
N VAL A 469 -7.11 -3.34 -21.93
CA VAL A 469 -7.28 -4.80 -21.98
C VAL A 469 -6.21 -5.53 -21.18
N ALA A 470 -4.96 -5.08 -21.26
CA ALA A 470 -3.86 -5.67 -20.50
C ALA A 470 -4.09 -5.56 -18.97
N SER A 471 -4.53 -4.38 -18.49
CA SER A 471 -4.91 -4.18 -17.09
C SER A 471 -6.06 -5.09 -16.68
N ILE A 472 -7.14 -5.14 -17.45
CA ILE A 472 -8.29 -5.99 -17.15
C ILE A 472 -7.88 -7.47 -17.08
N SER A 473 -7.05 -7.92 -18.02
CA SER A 473 -6.65 -9.34 -18.08
C SER A 473 -5.76 -9.77 -16.91
N THR A 474 -4.84 -8.88 -16.48
CA THR A 474 -3.88 -9.20 -15.41
C THR A 474 -4.44 -8.97 -14.01
N ALA A 475 -5.41 -8.09 -13.86
CA ALA A 475 -6.06 -7.81 -12.58
C ALA A 475 -6.96 -8.97 -12.09
N LEU A 476 -7.57 -9.75 -13.00
CA LEU A 476 -8.49 -10.83 -12.63
C LEU A 476 -7.82 -11.89 -11.73
N PRO A 477 -6.73 -12.55 -12.14
CA PRO A 477 -6.08 -13.54 -11.28
C PRO A 477 -5.53 -12.90 -10.00
N PHE A 478 -5.07 -11.66 -10.03
CA PHE A 478 -4.59 -10.97 -8.85
C PHE A 478 -5.73 -10.64 -7.87
N SER A 479 -6.91 -10.28 -8.35
CA SER A 479 -8.09 -10.08 -7.51
C SER A 479 -8.48 -11.35 -6.73
N ILE A 480 -8.37 -12.53 -7.35
CA ILE A 480 -8.60 -13.81 -6.67
C ILE A 480 -7.55 -14.02 -5.56
N ILE A 481 -6.28 -13.68 -5.82
CA ILE A 481 -5.21 -13.77 -4.82
C ILE A 481 -5.51 -12.83 -3.64
N ILE A 482 -6.02 -11.62 -3.88
CA ILE A 482 -6.43 -10.70 -2.81
C ILE A 482 -7.51 -11.34 -1.92
N PHE A 483 -8.53 -12.00 -2.48
CA PHE A 483 -9.56 -12.69 -1.69
C PHE A 483 -8.98 -13.81 -0.82
N ILE A 484 -8.07 -14.60 -1.35
CA ILE A 484 -7.37 -15.63 -0.56
C ILE A 484 -6.56 -14.95 0.56
N GLY A 485 -5.90 -13.83 0.26
CA GLY A 485 -5.17 -13.00 1.23
C GLY A 485 -6.07 -12.42 2.33
N ILE A 486 -7.27 -11.97 1.99
CA ILE A 486 -8.31 -11.51 2.94
C ILE A 486 -8.68 -12.63 3.91
N TYR A 487 -8.93 -13.82 3.39
CA TYR A 487 -9.23 -14.97 4.24
C TYR A 487 -8.07 -15.31 5.18
N GLY A 488 -6.83 -15.30 4.67
CA GLY A 488 -5.62 -15.50 5.47
C GLY A 488 -5.46 -14.44 6.56
N LEU A 489 -5.63 -13.17 6.20
CA LEU A 489 -5.57 -12.05 7.13
C LEU A 489 -6.62 -12.18 8.23
N PHE A 490 -7.87 -12.44 7.87
CA PHE A 490 -8.96 -12.59 8.85
C PHE A 490 -8.71 -13.75 9.83
N LYS A 491 -8.23 -14.89 9.30
CA LYS A 491 -7.86 -16.06 10.12
C LYS A 491 -6.77 -15.70 11.14
N ALA A 492 -5.72 -15.00 10.70
CA ALA A 492 -4.61 -14.59 11.56
C ALA A 492 -5.04 -13.55 12.61
N LEU A 493 -5.81 -12.53 12.20
CA LEU A 493 -6.35 -11.51 13.12
C LEU A 493 -7.25 -12.14 14.20
N ARG A 494 -8.05 -13.15 13.83
CA ARG A 494 -8.88 -13.88 14.78
C ARG A 494 -8.03 -14.57 15.85
N VAL A 495 -6.94 -15.23 15.44
CA VAL A 495 -6.01 -15.91 16.36
C VAL A 495 -5.33 -14.89 17.28
N ASP A 496 -4.81 -13.79 16.72
CA ASP A 496 -4.18 -12.72 17.50
C ASP A 496 -5.13 -12.13 18.55
N LYS A 497 -6.38 -11.90 18.16
CA LYS A 497 -7.37 -11.36 19.10
C LYS A 497 -7.75 -12.35 20.20
N GLN A 498 -7.93 -13.62 19.87
CA GLN A 498 -8.15 -14.67 20.86
C GLN A 498 -7.00 -14.77 21.87
N LYS A 499 -5.76 -14.61 21.39
CA LYS A 499 -4.57 -14.57 22.23
C LYS A 499 -4.59 -13.37 23.17
N GLN A 500 -4.88 -12.17 22.69
CA GLN A 500 -4.99 -10.97 23.52
C GLN A 500 -6.09 -11.12 24.59
N ASP A 501 -7.28 -11.58 24.19
CA ASP A 501 -8.42 -11.77 25.10
C ASP A 501 -8.10 -12.85 26.16
N SER A 502 -7.39 -13.91 25.80
CA SER A 502 -6.93 -14.97 26.70
C SER A 502 -5.94 -14.43 27.75
N LEU A 503 -4.98 -13.60 27.30
CA LEU A 503 -4.01 -12.98 28.22
C LEU A 503 -4.70 -12.02 29.20
N GLN A 504 -5.65 -11.20 28.77
CA GLN A 504 -6.40 -10.29 29.65
C GLN A 504 -7.20 -11.05 30.71
N ASN A 505 -7.88 -12.12 30.34
CA ASN A 505 -8.65 -12.94 31.28
C ASN A 505 -7.78 -13.61 32.34
N LEU A 506 -6.54 -13.97 31.99
CA LEU A 506 -5.59 -14.56 32.94
C LEU A 506 -4.99 -13.52 33.90
N TYR A 507 -4.84 -12.25 33.48
CA TYR A 507 -4.43 -11.16 34.38
C TYR A 507 -5.45 -10.92 35.49
N LEU A 508 -6.74 -11.17 35.27
CA LEU A 508 -7.80 -11.03 36.26
C LEU A 508 -7.81 -12.20 37.27
N HIS A 509 -7.17 -13.33 36.96
CA HIS A 509 -7.20 -14.55 37.77
C HIS A 509 -5.83 -14.99 38.31
N SER A 510 -4.72 -14.32 37.94
CA SER A 510 -3.42 -14.69 38.50
C SER A 510 -3.24 -14.08 39.89
N GLU A 511 -3.09 -14.94 40.91
CA GLU A 511 -2.45 -14.53 42.15
C GLU A 511 -1.06 -13.96 41.79
N GLN A 512 -0.90 -12.65 41.94
CA GLN A 512 0.42 -12.03 41.84
C GLN A 512 1.33 -12.73 42.86
N PRO A 513 2.60 -13.03 42.55
CA PRO A 513 3.52 -13.51 43.55
C PRO A 513 3.37 -12.62 44.81
N LYS A 514 3.25 -13.21 45.98
CA LYS A 514 3.03 -12.50 47.25
C LYS A 514 4.24 -11.62 47.60
N ILE A 515 4.49 -10.61 46.78
CA ILE A 515 5.48 -9.58 47.04
C ILE A 515 4.89 -8.63 48.08
N SER A 516 5.61 -8.40 49.19
CA SER A 516 5.17 -7.43 50.20
C SER A 516 5.00 -6.05 49.54
N TRP A 517 3.98 -5.31 49.99
CA TRP A 517 3.74 -3.96 49.44
C TRP A 517 4.96 -3.03 49.61
N GLN A 518 5.77 -3.21 50.65
CA GLN A 518 7.00 -2.47 50.87
C GLN A 518 8.04 -2.75 49.76
N LYS A 519 8.20 -4.01 49.36
CA LYS A 519 9.09 -4.39 48.28
C LYS A 519 8.59 -3.85 46.94
N ARG A 520 7.28 -3.88 46.73
CA ARG A 520 6.64 -3.31 45.54
C ARG A 520 6.86 -1.80 45.44
N LEU A 521 6.67 -1.08 46.58
CA LEU A 521 6.96 0.35 46.63
C LEU A 521 8.43 0.65 46.32
N LYS A 522 9.37 -0.10 46.91
CA LYS A 522 10.79 0.04 46.67
C LYS A 522 11.15 -0.16 45.20
N ASN A 523 10.53 -1.11 44.51
CA ASN A 523 10.75 -1.35 43.09
C ASN A 523 10.25 -0.17 42.24
N ILE A 524 9.08 0.39 42.58
CA ILE A 524 8.49 1.53 41.87
C ILE A 524 9.38 2.77 41.95
N ILE A 525 10.01 3.02 43.09
CA ILE A 525 10.85 4.22 43.31
C ILE A 525 12.36 3.97 43.06
N SER A 526 12.75 2.82 42.53
CA SER A 526 14.15 2.45 42.28
C SER A 526 14.60 2.87 40.90
N TYR A 527 15.72 3.60 40.82
CA TYR A 527 16.39 4.00 39.58
C TYR A 527 17.79 3.39 39.55
N PRO A 528 17.93 2.12 39.11
CA PRO A 528 19.20 1.42 39.19
C PRO A 528 20.21 1.95 38.17
N SER A 529 21.48 2.11 38.63
CA SER A 529 22.59 2.43 37.78
C SER A 529 22.99 1.25 36.88
N LYS A 530 23.80 1.52 35.86
CA LYS A 530 24.26 0.49 34.91
C LYS A 530 25.00 -0.67 35.60
N SER A 531 25.83 -0.38 36.61
CA SER A 531 26.56 -1.41 37.35
C SER A 531 25.64 -2.38 38.09
N LYS A 532 24.58 -1.86 38.75
CA LYS A 532 23.56 -2.67 39.43
C LYS A 532 22.72 -3.48 38.44
N ALA A 533 22.44 -2.91 37.27
CA ALA A 533 21.70 -3.61 36.22
C ALA A 533 22.49 -4.81 35.66
N VAL A 534 23.77 -4.65 35.41
CA VAL A 534 24.65 -5.73 34.96
C VAL A 534 24.80 -6.80 36.04
N GLU A 535 25.01 -6.40 37.31
CA GLU A 535 25.10 -7.34 38.40
C GLU A 535 23.81 -8.19 38.56
N PHE A 536 22.64 -7.58 38.47
CA PHE A 536 21.34 -8.28 38.48
C PHE A 536 21.22 -9.26 37.31
N PHE A 537 21.66 -8.83 36.14
CA PHE A 537 21.61 -9.62 34.92
C PHE A 537 22.46 -10.89 35.01
N ASP A 538 23.70 -10.78 35.51
CA ASP A 538 24.63 -11.90 35.61
C ASP A 538 24.31 -12.84 36.78
N LYS A 539 23.98 -12.28 37.97
CA LYS A 539 23.82 -13.08 39.18
C LYS A 539 22.42 -13.65 39.37
N ASN A 540 21.38 -12.88 39.07
CA ASN A 540 20.01 -13.32 39.33
C ASN A 540 19.33 -13.85 38.08
N LEU A 541 19.31 -13.05 37.02
CA LEU A 541 18.53 -13.36 35.83
C LEU A 541 19.09 -14.56 35.05
N LYS A 542 20.39 -14.56 34.76
CA LYS A 542 21.04 -15.63 34.00
C LYS A 542 20.90 -16.99 34.70
N GLN A 543 21.15 -17.03 36.02
CA GLN A 543 21.05 -18.25 36.80
C GLN A 543 19.61 -18.77 36.90
N SER A 544 18.61 -17.87 36.96
CA SER A 544 17.21 -18.27 36.97
C SER A 544 16.78 -18.91 35.66
N LEU A 545 17.16 -18.29 34.55
CA LEU A 545 16.85 -18.80 33.21
C LEU A 545 17.58 -20.12 32.91
N GLU A 546 18.82 -20.28 33.37
CA GLU A 546 19.57 -21.55 33.28
C GLU A 546 18.86 -22.66 34.08
N SER A 547 18.43 -22.36 35.30
CA SER A 547 17.71 -23.33 36.13
C SER A 547 16.38 -23.79 35.51
N VAL A 548 15.64 -22.86 34.93
CA VAL A 548 14.38 -23.17 34.21
C VAL A 548 14.67 -24.00 32.95
N LYS A 549 15.66 -23.61 32.16
CA LYS A 549 16.08 -24.37 30.95
C LYS A 549 16.43 -25.81 31.31
N ASP A 550 17.28 -25.99 32.32
CA ASP A 550 17.76 -27.32 32.73
C ASP A 550 16.60 -28.20 33.25
N GLU A 551 15.61 -27.60 33.92
CA GLU A 551 14.42 -28.35 34.39
C GLU A 551 13.52 -28.76 33.23
N PHE A 552 13.31 -27.89 32.19
CA PHE A 552 12.58 -28.29 30.97
C PHE A 552 13.27 -29.43 30.22
N ILE A 553 14.61 -29.40 30.13
CA ILE A 553 15.38 -30.48 29.49
C ILE A 553 15.23 -31.79 30.27
N LYS A 554 15.24 -31.77 31.62
CA LYS A 554 14.97 -32.96 32.43
C LYS A 554 13.58 -33.53 32.20
N GLN A 555 12.60 -32.71 31.89
CA GLN A 555 11.24 -33.12 31.52
C GLN A 555 11.10 -33.50 30.04
N SER A 556 12.21 -33.71 29.34
CA SER A 556 12.26 -34.07 27.90
C SER A 556 11.65 -33.00 26.96
N ILE A 557 11.65 -31.74 27.40
CA ILE A 557 11.24 -30.60 26.58
C ILE A 557 12.49 -29.87 26.13
N GLU A 558 12.63 -29.70 24.81
CA GLU A 558 13.80 -29.04 24.20
C GLU A 558 13.77 -27.53 24.53
N ALA A 559 14.86 -27.03 25.09
CA ALA A 559 15.01 -25.63 25.46
C ALA A 559 16.44 -25.13 25.28
N ASP A 560 16.59 -23.92 24.76
CA ASP A 560 17.88 -23.26 24.61
C ASP A 560 17.93 -21.88 25.28
N LEU A 561 19.12 -21.42 25.61
CA LEU A 561 19.36 -20.11 26.20
C LEU A 561 20.37 -19.33 25.37
N LYS A 562 19.97 -18.14 24.91
CA LYS A 562 20.81 -17.24 24.13
C LYS A 562 21.15 -16.02 24.97
N VAL A 563 22.44 -15.80 25.23
CA VAL A 563 22.92 -14.67 26.03
C VAL A 563 23.61 -13.67 25.11
N GLU A 564 23.13 -12.44 25.10
CA GLU A 564 23.69 -11.31 24.38
C GLU A 564 24.11 -10.22 25.38
N ARG A 565 24.79 -9.18 24.91
CA ARG A 565 25.36 -8.13 25.79
C ARG A 565 24.31 -7.44 26.69
N ASN A 566 23.10 -7.22 26.17
CA ASN A 566 22.01 -6.50 26.86
C ASN A 566 20.71 -7.30 26.89
N SER A 567 20.71 -8.56 26.49
CA SER A 567 19.52 -9.42 26.53
C SER A 567 19.88 -10.87 26.84
N ILE A 568 18.94 -11.57 27.53
CA ILE A 568 18.98 -13.02 27.67
C ILE A 568 17.62 -13.56 27.23
N LYS A 569 17.67 -14.55 26.36
CA LYS A 569 16.50 -15.15 25.73
C LYS A 569 16.45 -16.65 26.02
N LEU A 570 15.38 -17.10 26.64
CA LEU A 570 15.01 -18.50 26.81
C LEU A 570 13.99 -18.87 25.73
N ASN A 571 14.31 -19.90 24.94
CA ASN A 571 13.40 -20.51 23.98
C ASN A 571 13.03 -21.91 24.48
N ILE A 572 11.75 -22.24 24.43
CA ILE A 572 11.23 -23.60 24.69
C ILE A 572 10.57 -24.06 23.41
N HIS A 573 11.15 -25.09 22.78
CA HIS A 573 10.79 -25.52 21.44
C HIS A 573 9.55 -26.43 21.45
N LYS A 574 8.57 -26.09 20.62
CA LYS A 574 7.43 -26.96 20.30
C LYS A 574 7.25 -27.18 18.79
N SER A 575 7.48 -26.13 18.00
CA SER A 575 7.53 -26.13 16.53
C SER A 575 7.97 -24.72 16.09
N ASP A 576 8.41 -24.54 14.88
CA ASP A 576 8.98 -23.27 14.36
C ASP A 576 8.09 -22.03 14.59
N GLU A 577 6.77 -22.20 14.68
CA GLU A 577 5.82 -21.13 14.96
C GLU A 577 5.26 -21.10 16.37
N MET A 578 5.37 -22.21 17.09
CA MET A 578 4.79 -22.39 18.42
C MET A 578 5.83 -22.44 19.55
N ASP A 579 7.02 -21.90 19.32
CA ASP A 579 8.02 -21.79 20.36
C ASP A 579 7.65 -20.74 21.39
N PHE A 580 7.79 -21.09 22.68
CA PHE A 580 7.69 -20.13 23.76
C PHE A 580 9.00 -19.36 23.89
N ILE A 581 8.93 -18.05 23.88
CA ILE A 581 10.06 -17.15 24.00
C ILE A 581 9.87 -16.29 25.23
N TYR A 582 10.87 -16.30 26.12
CA TYR A 582 10.97 -15.38 27.24
C TYR A 582 12.33 -14.67 27.17
N GLU A 583 12.31 -13.41 26.80
CA GLU A 583 13.51 -12.59 26.67
C GLU A 583 13.46 -11.44 27.66
N VAL A 584 14.58 -11.16 28.32
CA VAL A 584 14.73 -9.98 29.17
C VAL A 584 15.78 -9.07 28.57
N ARG A 585 15.43 -7.81 28.39
CA ARG A 585 16.31 -6.77 27.83
C ARG A 585 16.58 -5.70 28.87
N LEU A 586 17.87 -5.34 29.01
CA LEU A 586 18.25 -4.13 29.73
C LEU A 586 18.02 -2.92 28.84
N ARG A 587 17.11 -2.03 29.27
CA ARG A 587 16.78 -0.79 28.57
C ARG A 587 17.17 0.41 29.41
N GLU A 588 17.65 1.44 28.73
CA GLU A 588 18.08 2.71 29.27
C GLU A 588 16.96 3.74 29.19
N TYR A 589 16.73 4.46 30.31
CA TYR A 589 15.71 5.50 30.43
C TYR A 589 16.30 6.74 31.09
N LYS A 590 15.78 7.92 30.74
CA LYS A 590 16.09 9.16 31.43
C LYS A 590 15.40 9.20 32.79
N THR A 591 16.12 9.63 33.82
CA THR A 591 15.57 9.79 35.16
C THR A 591 14.46 10.84 35.12
N PRO A 592 13.24 10.56 35.65
CA PRO A 592 12.17 11.52 35.67
C PRO A 592 12.52 12.74 36.53
N THR A 593 12.25 13.94 36.04
CA THR A 593 12.48 15.22 36.76
C THR A 593 11.68 15.39 38.05
N ILE A 594 10.67 14.51 38.28
CA ILE A 594 9.80 14.51 39.48
C ILE A 594 10.35 13.52 40.54
N SER A 595 11.45 12.82 40.27
CA SER A 595 12.03 11.90 41.27
C SER A 595 12.59 12.70 42.44
N ALA A 596 12.07 12.40 43.64
CA ALA A 596 12.58 12.98 44.89
C ALA A 596 13.97 12.45 45.30
N ILE A 597 14.60 11.64 44.46
CA ILE A 597 15.89 11.00 44.71
C ILE A 597 16.88 11.63 43.74
N GLU A 598 17.83 12.39 44.29
CA GLU A 598 19.00 12.82 43.56
C GLU A 598 19.78 11.57 43.12
N SER A 599 19.71 11.18 41.88
CA SER A 599 20.61 10.20 41.29
C SER A 599 21.74 10.96 40.61
N ASP A 600 22.97 10.59 40.91
CA ASP A 600 24.18 11.15 40.25
C ASP A 600 24.19 10.89 38.73
N ASP A 601 23.33 10.04 38.21
CA ASP A 601 23.23 9.68 36.81
C ASP A 601 21.88 10.16 36.21
N ASP A 602 21.92 10.89 35.11
CA ASP A 602 20.74 11.29 34.31
C ASP A 602 19.98 10.11 33.69
N ILE A 603 20.48 8.89 33.88
CA ILE A 603 20.05 7.67 33.17
C ILE A 603 19.89 6.53 34.18
N TYR A 604 18.80 5.76 34.07
CA TYR A 604 18.60 4.52 34.81
C TYR A 604 18.24 3.35 33.90
N PHE A 605 18.31 2.13 34.42
CA PHE A 605 18.09 0.90 33.66
C PHE A 605 16.90 0.11 34.20
N LYS A 606 16.17 -0.52 33.27
CA LYS A 606 15.12 -1.50 33.55
C LYS A 606 15.46 -2.85 32.94
N ALA A 607 15.01 -3.92 33.57
CA ALA A 607 15.04 -5.27 33.05
C ALA A 607 13.63 -5.64 32.55
N GLU A 608 13.33 -5.33 31.31
CA GLU A 608 12.00 -5.49 30.74
C GLU A 608 11.81 -6.85 30.09
N VAL A 609 10.66 -7.47 30.32
CA VAL A 609 10.28 -8.77 29.76
C VAL A 609 9.66 -8.63 28.39
N PHE A 610 10.14 -9.45 27.46
CA PHE A 610 9.66 -9.58 26.08
C PHE A 610 9.28 -11.05 25.83
N LEU A 611 8.07 -11.25 25.37
CA LEU A 611 7.60 -12.53 24.83
C LEU A 611 7.66 -12.50 23.28
N LYS A 612 7.28 -13.59 22.63
CA LYS A 612 7.25 -13.66 21.15
C LYS A 612 6.51 -12.50 20.51
N ASP A 613 5.49 -11.96 21.17
CA ASP A 613 4.66 -10.86 20.67
C ASP A 613 5.15 -9.46 21.07
N GLY A 614 6.24 -9.36 21.78
CA GLY A 614 6.85 -8.10 22.18
C GLY A 614 6.91 -7.86 23.68
N SER A 615 7.17 -6.60 24.08
CA SER A 615 7.29 -6.21 25.49
C SER A 615 5.99 -6.42 26.27
N GLN A 616 6.13 -6.93 27.47
CA GLN A 616 5.02 -7.04 28.41
C GLN A 616 4.81 -5.78 29.28
N ASN A 617 5.61 -4.73 29.03
CA ASN A 617 5.55 -3.44 29.71
C ASN A 617 5.70 -3.51 31.24
N TYR A 618 6.44 -4.51 31.75
CA TYR A 618 6.80 -4.57 33.17
C TYR A 618 8.30 -4.85 33.35
N ASP A 619 8.80 -4.38 34.50
CA ASP A 619 10.19 -4.45 34.92
C ASP A 619 10.35 -5.49 36.02
N ILE A 620 11.27 -6.43 35.82
CA ILE A 620 11.59 -7.47 36.82
C ILE A 620 12.89 -7.15 37.58
N PHE A 621 13.39 -5.93 37.45
CA PHE A 621 14.53 -5.52 38.26
C PHE A 621 14.21 -5.64 39.75
N ASN A 622 15.17 -6.12 40.53
CA ASN A 622 14.99 -6.48 41.96
C ASN A 622 14.15 -7.74 42.27
N PHE A 623 13.74 -8.52 41.29
CA PHE A 623 13.16 -9.84 41.55
C PHE A 623 14.26 -10.78 42.07
N SER A 624 13.92 -11.61 43.04
CA SER A 624 14.73 -12.76 43.46
C SER A 624 14.71 -13.86 42.40
N LYS A 625 15.59 -14.83 42.49
CA LYS A 625 15.62 -15.98 41.58
C LYS A 625 14.29 -16.70 41.51
N ASP A 626 13.66 -16.97 42.67
CA ASP A 626 12.37 -17.66 42.75
C ASP A 626 11.23 -16.84 42.14
N GLU A 627 11.26 -15.52 42.29
CA GLU A 627 10.28 -14.61 41.68
C GLU A 627 10.44 -14.58 40.15
N ILE A 628 11.66 -14.61 39.62
CA ILE A 628 11.93 -14.69 38.18
C ILE A 628 11.45 -16.04 37.63
N ILE A 629 11.78 -17.15 38.29
CA ILE A 629 11.34 -18.48 37.90
C ILE A 629 9.80 -18.56 37.90
N SER A 630 9.16 -18.05 38.96
CA SER A 630 7.71 -18.00 39.06
C SER A 630 7.07 -17.19 37.93
N ASP A 631 7.67 -16.06 37.56
CA ASP A 631 7.21 -15.24 36.44
C ASP A 631 7.32 -15.99 35.10
N ILE A 632 8.46 -16.63 34.83
CA ILE A 632 8.65 -17.45 33.62
C ILE A 632 7.60 -18.56 33.52
N LEU A 633 7.35 -19.29 34.65
CA LEU A 633 6.36 -20.37 34.69
C LEU A 633 4.94 -19.83 34.49
N ALA A 634 4.60 -18.68 35.07
CA ALA A 634 3.31 -18.03 34.87
C ALA A 634 3.11 -17.64 33.40
N GLN A 635 4.13 -17.09 32.71
CA GLN A 635 4.08 -16.78 31.30
C GLN A 635 3.97 -18.06 30.43
N TYR A 636 4.70 -19.11 30.79
CA TYR A 636 4.64 -20.40 30.10
C TYR A 636 3.26 -21.07 30.27
N GLN A 637 2.67 -21.02 31.46
CA GLN A 637 1.31 -21.53 31.71
C GLN A 637 0.27 -20.80 30.88
N ARG A 638 0.38 -19.47 30.74
CA ARG A 638 -0.47 -18.66 29.88
C ARG A 638 -0.33 -19.07 28.41
N TYR A 639 0.90 -19.31 28.00
CA TYR A 639 1.19 -19.77 26.65
C TYR A 639 0.59 -21.15 26.34
N THR A 640 0.72 -22.11 27.26
CA THR A 640 0.12 -23.45 27.10
C THR A 640 -1.41 -23.41 27.09
N HIS A 641 -2.02 -22.62 27.96
CA HIS A 641 -3.47 -22.41 27.94
C HIS A 641 -3.98 -21.78 26.64
N PHE A 642 -3.20 -20.88 26.04
CA PHE A 642 -3.51 -20.35 24.72
C PHE A 642 -3.45 -21.44 23.65
N LEU A 643 -2.44 -22.31 23.66
CA LEU A 643 -2.32 -23.42 22.72
C LEU A 643 -3.50 -24.39 22.80
N GLU A 644 -3.98 -24.72 24.03
CA GLU A 644 -5.16 -25.56 24.22
C GLU A 644 -6.45 -24.98 23.64
N LYS A 645 -6.57 -23.65 23.56
CA LYS A 645 -7.75 -22.97 22.98
C LYS A 645 -7.73 -22.86 21.46
N ILE A 646 -6.56 -23.03 20.82
CA ILE A 646 -6.44 -22.93 19.36
C ILE A 646 -6.58 -24.31 18.69
N GLN A 647 -6.34 -25.39 19.43
CA GLN A 647 -6.63 -26.75 18.99
C GLN A 647 -8.13 -27.02 19.03
#